data_66e19574c6c68e770da4f8a35f7249f4
#
_entry.id   66e19574c6c68e770da4f8a35f7249f4
#
_cell.length_a   1.000
_cell.length_b   1.000
_cell.length_c   1.000
_cell.angle_alpha   90.00
_cell.angle_beta   90.00
_cell.angle_gamma   90.00
#
_symmetry.space_group_name_H-M   'P 1'
#
loop_
_entity.id
_entity.type
_entity.pdbx_description
1 polymer ?
#
loop_
_entity_poly.entity_id
_entity_poly.type
_entity_poly.pdbx_seq_one_letter_code
_entity_poly.pdbx_strand_id
1 'polypeptide(L)'
;MFPATACQVRFWHEQKASPKASALNIAFRLQLSGPLDAASIEQVLRELVARHEVLRTGFLMTGAGLRQQVWSRAPFQLDVVDLSGFDEKEGLAEAERVGGQQARTPFALTSPSFFRAVWLPRSATQGELQLTFHSLVMDGWSFAILVRELVEGLAAVHAGLEPAYPDVDLHHGDYALWKEEFLASGALDRARAHWRQELQDFSRFDVPGDRARPQARRFQGIIRSILLPGALSDRLIAAAKAQGVTLFSVAAASLAMALQKAAGQTKVAMGTQMSVRDQQELEGVVGPLINTVILRLDVPQGSSVAAVTAQCGAKLSDAIEHLHLPFEEMMEMAGEVADGDRPPLCSVNFALQQSFVGGGDEVRRGVFAATTSPSFNAGALYDLNFFMVRRPDGWRISCEGDTDLYDIGTIDGHLAKWREMLETVEINAKLPVAPAAAKATATFVAGVGNSGFMSQAELEAKARNIVRFNENAPGTPIIALNNTAVFYELARQIGDERPIIDIPMIPEGAPREFPQRAFQDVAADAVRLIRLARPHGPYILMGHCVLGALSLEAAHQLRREGETVELVILNDSWCPGYRESMPWYDRQLRKMQVRADNIPRDFRKALRGETSMVSFLNQYRIVRWLGIANLALKLGLIQGNASEHMVSENRWYIEYLLAQQARYRPAPYDGDVQIFRSGQVLNGRLFAHDLGWEAVVTGKPDNLVVTEVPGMHDQIFRPAGAAVIGKQLRERLARIGENSAEANAGQEDAPAAYLSRATA
;
A
#
# COMPACT_ATOMS: atom_id res chain seq x y z
N MET A 1 9.42 0.73 -27.99
CA MET A 1 8.64 1.96 -27.72
C MET A 1 7.29 1.57 -27.15
N PHE A 2 6.83 2.27 -26.11
CA PHE A 2 5.58 2.02 -25.37
C PHE A 2 4.70 3.26 -25.41
N PRO A 3 3.39 3.17 -25.18
CA PRO A 3 2.56 4.35 -24.97
C PRO A 3 3.02 5.10 -23.71
N ALA A 4 2.85 6.41 -23.66
CA ALA A 4 2.94 7.14 -22.42
C ALA A 4 1.62 7.04 -21.66
N THR A 5 1.69 6.90 -20.34
CA THR A 5 0.48 6.92 -19.50
C THR A 5 -0.14 8.33 -19.47
N ALA A 6 -1.42 8.44 -19.11
CA ALA A 6 -2.11 9.72 -19.06
C ALA A 6 -1.37 10.76 -18.19
N CYS A 7 -0.91 10.39 -17.00
CA CYS A 7 -0.13 11.29 -16.14
C CYS A 7 1.21 11.72 -16.79
N GLN A 8 1.87 10.82 -17.54
CA GLN A 8 3.09 11.19 -18.28
C GLN A 8 2.78 12.16 -19.42
N VAL A 9 1.67 11.97 -20.13
CA VAL A 9 1.23 12.90 -21.18
C VAL A 9 1.01 14.28 -20.59
N ARG A 10 0.32 14.39 -19.45
CA ARG A 10 0.08 15.64 -18.73
C ARG A 10 1.38 16.30 -18.30
N PHE A 11 2.25 15.58 -17.59
CA PHE A 11 3.54 16.12 -17.14
C PHE A 11 4.43 16.58 -18.30
N TRP A 12 4.40 15.87 -19.42
CA TRP A 12 5.15 16.25 -20.61
C TRP A 12 4.62 17.56 -21.21
N HIS A 13 3.29 17.73 -21.28
CA HIS A 13 2.69 18.98 -21.78
C HIS A 13 2.96 20.15 -20.83
N GLU A 14 2.84 19.94 -19.52
CA GLU A 14 3.17 20.98 -18.52
C GLU A 14 4.64 21.42 -18.63
N GLN A 15 5.58 20.47 -18.72
CA GLN A 15 7.00 20.79 -18.88
C GLN A 15 7.28 21.46 -20.23
N LYS A 16 6.59 21.05 -21.30
CA LYS A 16 6.73 21.67 -22.62
C LYS A 16 6.21 23.10 -22.64
N ALA A 17 5.11 23.37 -21.96
CA ALA A 17 4.54 24.73 -21.82
C ALA A 17 5.47 25.64 -21.00
N SER A 18 6.21 25.08 -20.04
CA SER A 18 7.12 25.82 -19.17
C SER A 18 8.51 25.17 -19.11
N PRO A 19 9.32 25.24 -20.16
CA PRO A 19 10.58 24.49 -20.28
C PRO A 19 11.63 24.85 -19.22
N LYS A 20 11.51 25.99 -18.57
CA LYS A 20 12.41 26.45 -17.50
C LYS A 20 11.89 26.14 -16.10
N ALA A 21 10.67 25.61 -15.98
CA ALA A 21 10.13 25.22 -14.70
C ALA A 21 10.78 23.93 -14.19
N SER A 22 10.96 23.84 -12.88
CA SER A 22 11.51 22.68 -12.19
C SER A 22 10.50 22.02 -11.24
N ALA A 23 9.26 22.49 -11.21
CA ALA A 23 8.25 21.99 -10.27
C ALA A 23 7.88 20.51 -10.48
N LEU A 24 8.19 19.94 -11.66
CA LEU A 24 8.05 18.52 -11.94
C LEU A 24 9.31 17.71 -11.55
N ASN A 25 10.35 18.35 -11.02
CA ASN A 25 11.47 17.63 -10.44
C ASN A 25 11.12 17.13 -9.05
N ILE A 26 11.57 15.90 -8.77
CA ILE A 26 11.44 15.26 -7.46
C ILE A 26 12.86 15.06 -6.91
N ALA A 27 13.20 15.81 -5.87
CA ALA A 27 14.51 15.72 -5.23
C ALA A 27 14.42 14.88 -3.95
N PHE A 28 15.38 13.97 -3.76
CA PHE A 28 15.53 13.17 -2.57
C PHE A 28 16.93 13.35 -1.97
N ARG A 29 17.01 13.26 -0.64
CA ARG A 29 18.26 13.31 0.12
C ARG A 29 18.38 12.06 0.96
N LEU A 30 19.52 11.38 0.83
CA LEU A 30 19.89 10.20 1.61
C LEU A 30 21.15 10.47 2.38
N GLN A 31 21.11 10.34 3.71
CA GLN A 31 22.30 10.20 4.53
C GLN A 31 22.77 8.76 4.42
N LEU A 32 23.96 8.55 3.87
CA LEU A 32 24.57 7.24 3.75
C LEU A 32 25.62 7.05 4.84
N SER A 33 25.67 5.86 5.41
CA SER A 33 26.73 5.41 6.31
C SER A 33 27.25 4.04 5.93
N GLY A 34 28.55 3.81 6.15
CA GLY A 34 29.29 2.61 5.79
C GLY A 34 30.63 2.94 5.15
N PRO A 35 31.43 1.97 4.73
CA PRO A 35 32.65 2.21 3.92
C PRO A 35 32.23 2.67 2.52
N LEU A 36 32.24 3.99 2.30
CA LEU A 36 31.67 4.65 1.12
C LEU A 36 32.78 5.25 0.26
N ASP A 37 32.76 4.95 -1.02
CA ASP A 37 33.55 5.63 -2.05
C ASP A 37 32.70 5.96 -3.28
N ALA A 38 33.09 7.00 -4.00
CA ALA A 38 32.32 7.49 -5.13
C ALA A 38 32.22 6.47 -6.28
N ALA A 39 33.25 5.65 -6.49
CA ALA A 39 33.26 4.67 -7.58
C ALA A 39 32.25 3.55 -7.33
N SER A 40 32.18 3.03 -6.11
CA SER A 40 31.18 2.03 -5.71
C SER A 40 29.75 2.57 -5.79
N ILE A 41 29.52 3.82 -5.35
CA ILE A 41 28.19 4.47 -5.46
C ILE A 41 27.82 4.64 -6.94
N GLU A 42 28.74 5.13 -7.78
CA GLU A 42 28.49 5.31 -9.20
C GLU A 42 28.22 3.97 -9.91
N GLN A 43 28.98 2.92 -9.57
CA GLN A 43 28.77 1.58 -10.11
C GLN A 43 27.35 1.11 -9.82
N VAL A 44 26.91 1.14 -8.55
CA VAL A 44 25.58 0.70 -8.15
C VAL A 44 24.49 1.54 -8.82
N LEU A 45 24.62 2.87 -8.88
CA LEU A 45 23.65 3.72 -9.57
C LEU A 45 23.57 3.42 -11.08
N ARG A 46 24.68 3.09 -11.73
CA ARG A 46 24.69 2.64 -13.14
C ARG A 46 23.97 1.30 -13.32
N GLU A 47 24.16 0.37 -12.38
CA GLU A 47 23.43 -0.91 -12.36
C GLU A 47 21.92 -0.68 -12.20
N LEU A 48 21.48 0.21 -11.31
CA LEU A 48 20.08 0.56 -11.15
C LEU A 48 19.48 1.20 -12.41
N VAL A 49 20.23 2.09 -13.09
CA VAL A 49 19.80 2.69 -14.36
C VAL A 49 19.68 1.62 -15.47
N ALA A 50 20.58 0.66 -15.51
CA ALA A 50 20.53 -0.44 -16.47
C ALA A 50 19.36 -1.40 -16.17
N ARG A 51 19.10 -1.65 -14.88
CA ARG A 51 18.06 -2.55 -14.37
C ARG A 51 16.65 -2.02 -14.61
N HIS A 52 16.36 -0.77 -14.28
CA HIS A 52 15.05 -0.16 -14.39
C HIS A 52 14.92 0.64 -15.68
N GLU A 53 14.18 0.11 -16.64
CA GLU A 53 14.03 0.71 -17.98
C GLU A 53 13.58 2.16 -17.96
N VAL A 54 12.70 2.52 -17.03
CA VAL A 54 12.16 3.88 -16.90
C VAL A 54 13.26 4.94 -16.62
N LEU A 55 14.36 4.56 -15.96
CA LEU A 55 15.49 5.46 -15.69
C LEU A 55 16.34 5.76 -16.93
N ARG A 56 16.18 4.98 -17.99
CA ARG A 56 16.82 5.15 -19.32
C ARG A 56 15.78 5.31 -20.42
N THR A 57 14.64 5.94 -20.07
CA THR A 57 13.53 6.20 -20.98
C THR A 57 13.45 7.68 -21.33
N GLY A 58 13.42 7.98 -22.62
CA GLY A 58 13.11 9.29 -23.19
C GLY A 58 11.67 9.32 -23.71
N PHE A 59 11.19 10.51 -24.07
CA PHE A 59 9.82 10.71 -24.56
C PHE A 59 9.84 11.34 -25.93
N LEU A 60 9.03 10.80 -26.85
CA LEU A 60 8.94 11.26 -28.23
C LEU A 60 7.48 11.44 -28.64
N MET A 61 7.16 12.62 -29.18
CA MET A 61 5.86 12.84 -29.83
C MET A 61 5.85 12.21 -31.22
N THR A 62 4.88 11.34 -31.46
CA THR A 62 4.68 10.64 -32.72
C THR A 62 3.28 10.94 -33.29
N GLY A 63 2.97 10.48 -34.48
CA GLY A 63 1.62 10.55 -35.05
C GLY A 63 0.56 9.77 -34.24
N ALA A 64 0.99 8.83 -33.39
CA ALA A 64 0.15 8.06 -32.49
C ALA A 64 0.20 8.58 -31.02
N GLY A 65 0.59 9.83 -30.80
CA GLY A 65 0.70 10.46 -29.49
C GLY A 65 2.09 10.35 -28.88
N LEU A 66 2.19 10.68 -27.59
CA LEU A 66 3.43 10.63 -26.82
C LEU A 66 3.84 9.16 -26.58
N ARG A 67 5.09 8.84 -26.86
CA ARG A 67 5.64 7.49 -26.69
C ARG A 67 6.87 7.51 -25.80
N GLN A 68 7.00 6.48 -24.98
CA GLN A 68 8.18 6.15 -24.20
C GLN A 68 9.19 5.40 -25.09
N GLN A 69 10.42 5.90 -25.15
CA GLN A 69 11.52 5.26 -25.85
C GLN A 69 12.55 4.77 -24.86
N VAL A 70 12.61 3.47 -24.64
CA VAL A 70 13.63 2.86 -23.79
C VAL A 70 14.91 2.76 -24.59
N TRP A 71 15.99 3.34 -24.06
CA TRP A 71 17.33 3.26 -24.66
C TRP A 71 18.08 2.02 -24.13
N SER A 72 18.93 1.43 -24.94
CA SER A 72 19.79 0.32 -24.50
C SER A 72 20.77 0.76 -23.40
N ARG A 73 21.23 2.01 -23.47
CA ARG A 73 22.07 2.68 -22.46
C ARG A 73 21.68 4.14 -22.36
N ALA A 74 21.70 4.68 -21.16
CA ALA A 74 21.62 6.12 -20.91
C ALA A 74 22.97 6.60 -20.35
N PRO A 75 23.46 7.76 -20.75
CA PRO A 75 24.62 8.36 -20.13
C PRO A 75 24.28 8.68 -18.68
N PHE A 76 25.11 8.19 -17.76
CA PHE A 76 25.01 8.51 -16.34
C PHE A 76 26.42 8.74 -15.78
N GLN A 77 26.57 9.81 -15.04
CA GLN A 77 27.79 10.15 -14.29
C GLN A 77 27.35 10.67 -12.92
N LEU A 78 28.07 10.25 -11.90
CA LEU A 78 27.90 10.75 -10.54
C LEU A 78 28.74 12.02 -10.36
N ASP A 79 28.07 13.13 -10.08
CA ASP A 79 28.77 14.33 -9.65
C ASP A 79 29.26 14.16 -8.21
N VAL A 80 30.43 14.67 -7.89
CA VAL A 80 31.01 14.60 -6.54
C VAL A 80 31.38 16.00 -6.07
N VAL A 81 30.91 16.36 -4.87
CA VAL A 81 31.29 17.61 -4.18
C VAL A 81 31.81 17.23 -2.81
N ASP A 82 33.16 17.29 -2.62
CA ASP A 82 33.80 16.88 -1.39
C ASP A 82 33.56 17.90 -0.26
N LEU A 83 32.88 17.45 0.80
CA LEU A 83 32.61 18.23 2.01
C LEU A 83 33.51 17.85 3.20
N SER A 84 34.49 16.96 3.03
CA SER A 84 35.32 16.46 4.13
C SER A 84 36.20 17.54 4.75
N GLY A 85 36.51 18.61 4.00
CA GLY A 85 37.27 19.76 4.48
C GLY A 85 36.49 20.89 5.12
N PHE A 86 35.14 20.82 5.13
CA PHE A 86 34.28 21.84 5.69
C PHE A 86 33.95 21.55 7.16
N ASP A 87 33.71 22.61 7.95
CA ASP A 87 33.10 22.42 9.24
C ASP A 87 31.63 21.99 9.08
N GLU A 88 30.96 21.57 10.16
CA GLU A 88 29.61 21.04 10.12
C GLU A 88 28.58 22.05 9.53
N LYS A 89 28.70 23.32 9.92
CA LYS A 89 27.81 24.39 9.48
C LYS A 89 28.02 24.75 8.01
N GLU A 90 29.27 24.91 7.62
CA GLU A 90 29.69 25.21 6.25
C GLU A 90 29.29 24.06 5.31
N GLY A 91 29.57 22.82 5.71
CA GLY A 91 29.21 21.62 4.95
C GLY A 91 27.69 21.44 4.80
N LEU A 92 26.92 21.77 5.83
CA LEU A 92 25.44 21.78 5.71
C LEU A 92 24.99 22.87 4.72
N ALA A 93 25.53 24.08 4.81
CA ALA A 93 25.16 25.18 3.90
C ALA A 93 25.52 24.84 2.44
N GLU A 94 26.68 24.22 2.20
CA GLU A 94 27.09 23.82 0.85
C GLU A 94 26.22 22.67 0.30
N ALA A 95 25.89 21.65 1.13
CA ALA A 95 24.95 20.58 0.76
C ALA A 95 23.57 21.15 0.38
N GLU A 96 23.08 22.13 1.14
CA GLU A 96 21.82 22.83 0.84
C GLU A 96 21.91 23.63 -0.47
N ARG A 97 23.01 24.31 -0.71
CA ARG A 97 23.24 25.07 -1.95
C ARG A 97 23.25 24.15 -3.17
N VAL A 98 24.04 23.06 -3.10
CA VAL A 98 24.16 22.07 -4.19
C VAL A 98 22.79 21.41 -4.46
N GLY A 99 22.13 20.91 -3.44
CA GLY A 99 20.86 20.25 -3.57
C GLY A 99 19.75 21.14 -4.06
N GLY A 100 19.69 22.38 -3.57
CA GLY A 100 18.74 23.38 -4.08
C GLY A 100 18.98 23.72 -5.55
N GLN A 101 20.23 23.76 -6.00
CA GLN A 101 20.59 23.95 -7.40
C GLN A 101 20.14 22.76 -8.25
N GLN A 102 20.45 21.52 -7.81
CA GLN A 102 20.07 20.31 -8.53
C GLN A 102 18.54 20.18 -8.64
N ALA A 103 17.80 20.42 -7.54
CA ALA A 103 16.35 20.36 -7.53
C ALA A 103 15.72 21.37 -8.51
N ARG A 104 16.30 22.57 -8.61
CA ARG A 104 15.78 23.66 -9.46
C ARG A 104 16.34 23.69 -10.88
N THR A 105 17.21 22.77 -11.26
CA THR A 105 17.70 22.66 -12.65
C THR A 105 16.70 21.83 -13.47
N PRO A 106 16.03 22.38 -14.49
CA PRO A 106 15.09 21.65 -15.31
C PRO A 106 15.73 20.49 -16.07
N PHE A 107 14.94 19.47 -16.41
CA PHE A 107 15.31 18.45 -17.38
C PHE A 107 14.89 18.88 -18.79
N ALA A 108 15.72 18.61 -19.78
CA ALA A 108 15.34 18.78 -21.17
C ALA A 108 14.47 17.59 -21.61
N LEU A 109 13.30 17.85 -22.21
CA LEU A 109 12.37 16.80 -22.70
C LEU A 109 12.98 15.89 -23.77
N THR A 110 14.08 16.30 -24.41
CA THR A 110 14.85 15.51 -25.37
C THR A 110 15.91 14.63 -24.72
N SER A 111 16.02 14.66 -23.39
CA SER A 111 16.99 13.84 -22.64
C SER A 111 16.70 12.35 -22.78
N PRO A 112 17.72 11.50 -22.92
CA PRO A 112 17.57 10.04 -22.85
C PRO A 112 17.38 9.54 -21.42
N SER A 113 17.56 10.40 -20.41
CA SER A 113 17.37 10.08 -19.00
C SER A 113 16.87 11.32 -18.24
N PHE A 114 16.01 11.06 -17.27
CA PHE A 114 15.43 12.05 -16.36
C PHE A 114 15.88 11.82 -14.91
N PHE A 115 17.16 11.48 -14.74
CA PHE A 115 17.79 11.18 -13.46
C PHE A 115 19.15 11.84 -13.36
N ARG A 116 19.45 12.43 -12.20
CA ARG A 116 20.76 13.00 -11.81
C ARG A 116 21.07 12.62 -10.37
N ALA A 117 22.36 12.50 -10.05
CA ALA A 117 22.83 12.22 -8.71
C ALA A 117 24.09 13.04 -8.38
N VAL A 118 24.19 13.46 -7.11
CA VAL A 118 25.38 14.11 -6.55
C VAL A 118 25.75 13.43 -5.26
N TRP A 119 26.99 13.04 -5.12
CA TRP A 119 27.57 12.51 -3.89
C TRP A 119 28.34 13.60 -3.16
N LEU A 120 28.06 13.77 -1.86
CA LEU A 120 28.68 14.75 -0.99
C LEU A 120 29.33 14.02 0.20
N PRO A 121 30.57 13.47 0.04
CA PRO A 121 31.27 12.82 1.13
C PRO A 121 31.60 13.81 2.24
N ARG A 122 31.36 13.41 3.50
CA ARG A 122 31.79 14.12 4.72
C ARG A 122 32.95 13.42 5.40
N SER A 123 33.04 12.12 5.22
CA SER A 123 34.15 11.27 5.68
C SER A 123 34.21 9.99 4.84
N ALA A 124 35.19 9.11 5.12
CA ALA A 124 35.24 7.78 4.49
C ALA A 124 34.05 6.87 4.82
N THR A 125 33.22 7.22 5.82
CA THR A 125 32.13 6.38 6.29
C THR A 125 30.77 7.10 6.32
N GLN A 126 30.70 8.36 5.97
CA GLN A 126 29.46 9.16 5.99
C GLN A 126 29.45 10.18 4.86
N GLY A 127 28.29 10.39 4.29
CA GLY A 127 28.03 11.44 3.31
C GLY A 127 26.56 11.52 2.93
N GLU A 128 26.25 12.50 2.11
CA GLU A 128 24.90 12.72 1.60
C GLU A 128 24.84 12.40 0.09
N LEU A 129 23.92 11.54 -0.31
CA LEU A 129 23.59 11.28 -1.70
C LEU A 129 22.30 12.02 -2.05
N GLN A 130 22.39 12.94 -2.99
CA GLN A 130 21.25 13.69 -3.51
C GLN A 130 20.85 13.14 -4.86
N LEU A 131 19.59 12.76 -5.01
CA LEU A 131 19.01 12.17 -6.20
C LEU A 131 17.90 13.07 -6.71
N THR A 132 17.94 13.45 -7.98
CA THR A 132 16.90 14.27 -8.61
C THR A 132 16.36 13.54 -9.83
N PHE A 133 15.05 13.38 -9.86
CA PHE A 133 14.28 12.76 -10.94
C PHE A 133 13.25 13.74 -11.48
N HIS A 134 12.75 13.44 -12.67
CA HIS A 134 11.54 14.10 -13.19
C HIS A 134 10.30 13.24 -12.92
N SER A 135 9.15 13.85 -12.68
CA SER A 135 7.87 13.15 -12.45
C SER A 135 7.44 12.24 -13.62
N LEU A 136 8.04 12.39 -14.80
CA LEU A 136 7.84 11.47 -15.94
C LEU A 136 8.33 10.06 -15.67
N VAL A 137 9.28 9.86 -14.74
CA VAL A 137 9.96 8.57 -14.53
C VAL A 137 9.95 8.08 -13.08
N MET A 138 9.40 8.88 -12.15
CA MET A 138 9.53 8.60 -10.71
C MET A 138 8.28 8.98 -9.92
N ASP A 139 8.02 8.19 -8.88
CA ASP A 139 7.10 8.53 -7.79
C ASP A 139 7.73 8.14 -6.44
N GLY A 140 7.05 8.47 -5.34
CA GLY A 140 7.56 8.20 -4.00
C GLY A 140 7.72 6.71 -3.67
N TRP A 141 6.87 5.85 -4.22
CA TRP A 141 6.96 4.40 -4.07
C TRP A 141 8.20 3.82 -4.76
N SER A 142 8.43 4.24 -5.98
CA SER A 142 9.62 3.86 -6.77
C SER A 142 10.91 4.22 -6.08
N PHE A 143 10.95 5.37 -5.38
CA PHE A 143 12.12 5.78 -4.61
C PHE A 143 12.45 4.78 -3.50
N ALA A 144 11.45 4.25 -2.80
CA ALA A 144 11.66 3.22 -1.77
C ALA A 144 12.29 1.94 -2.34
N ILE A 145 11.95 1.55 -3.58
CA ILE A 145 12.56 0.42 -4.28
C ILE A 145 14.04 0.72 -4.52
N LEU A 146 14.33 1.89 -5.12
CA LEU A 146 15.70 2.26 -5.47
C LEU A 146 16.62 2.38 -4.25
N VAL A 147 16.13 2.91 -3.10
CA VAL A 147 16.96 3.02 -1.88
C VAL A 147 17.33 1.64 -1.33
N ARG A 148 16.42 0.68 -1.36
CA ARG A 148 16.72 -0.69 -0.92
C ARG A 148 17.74 -1.36 -1.82
N GLU A 149 17.56 -1.25 -3.12
CA GLU A 149 18.48 -1.81 -4.10
C GLU A 149 19.84 -1.10 -4.03
N LEU A 150 19.88 0.21 -3.79
CA LEU A 150 21.14 0.96 -3.58
C LEU A 150 21.94 0.39 -2.39
N VAL A 151 21.28 0.21 -1.24
CA VAL A 151 21.96 -0.29 -0.03
C VAL A 151 22.38 -1.76 -0.19
N GLU A 152 21.58 -2.60 -0.85
CA GLU A 152 21.94 -3.97 -1.21
C GLU A 152 23.14 -4.01 -2.16
N GLY A 153 23.11 -3.18 -3.21
CA GLY A 153 24.21 -3.09 -4.18
C GLY A 153 25.52 -2.65 -3.54
N LEU A 154 25.49 -1.63 -2.68
CA LEU A 154 26.67 -1.17 -1.94
C LEU A 154 27.25 -2.29 -1.06
N ALA A 155 26.40 -3.04 -0.36
CA ALA A 155 26.83 -4.16 0.47
C ALA A 155 27.46 -5.29 -0.37
N ALA A 156 26.88 -5.59 -1.53
CA ALA A 156 27.39 -6.62 -2.44
C ALA A 156 28.72 -6.22 -3.07
N VAL A 157 28.83 -5.01 -3.60
CA VAL A 157 30.09 -4.48 -4.19
C VAL A 157 31.22 -4.50 -3.14
N HIS A 158 30.95 -4.07 -1.91
CA HIS A 158 31.92 -4.11 -0.83
C HIS A 158 32.37 -5.52 -0.47
N ALA A 159 31.47 -6.49 -0.54
CA ALA A 159 31.77 -7.91 -0.28
C ALA A 159 32.39 -8.63 -1.48
N GLY A 160 32.50 -8.00 -2.65
CA GLY A 160 32.94 -8.62 -3.90
C GLY A 160 31.94 -9.68 -4.41
N LEU A 161 30.65 -9.51 -4.12
CA LEU A 161 29.56 -10.42 -4.48
C LEU A 161 28.63 -9.77 -5.51
N GLU A 162 27.86 -10.59 -6.22
CA GLU A 162 26.73 -10.10 -7.02
C GLU A 162 25.58 -9.66 -6.10
N PRO A 163 24.93 -8.52 -6.39
CA PRO A 163 23.78 -8.07 -5.61
C PRO A 163 22.59 -9.04 -5.71
N ALA A 164 21.96 -9.33 -4.58
CA ALA A 164 20.76 -10.16 -4.51
C ALA A 164 19.49 -9.32 -4.74
N TYR A 165 19.41 -8.65 -5.87
CA TYR A 165 18.20 -7.90 -6.23
C TYR A 165 17.03 -8.83 -6.53
N PRO A 166 15.79 -8.47 -6.12
CA PRO A 166 14.59 -9.11 -6.63
C PRO A 166 14.52 -8.98 -8.15
N ASP A 167 13.96 -9.95 -8.86
CA ASP A 167 13.82 -9.80 -10.31
C ASP A 167 12.80 -8.71 -10.69
N VAL A 168 12.98 -8.09 -11.84
CA VAL A 168 12.03 -7.13 -12.40
C VAL A 168 11.15 -7.86 -13.42
N ASP A 169 9.97 -8.30 -12.99
CA ASP A 169 9.03 -9.03 -13.85
C ASP A 169 8.31 -8.12 -14.84
N LEU A 170 7.98 -6.89 -14.42
CA LEU A 170 7.31 -5.87 -15.21
C LEU A 170 8.06 -4.55 -15.12
N HIS A 171 8.20 -3.91 -16.26
CA HIS A 171 8.66 -2.53 -16.36
C HIS A 171 7.51 -1.55 -16.56
N HIS A 172 7.77 -0.27 -16.38
CA HIS A 172 6.76 0.78 -16.58
C HIS A 172 6.14 0.77 -17.99
N GLY A 173 6.91 0.37 -19.00
CA GLY A 173 6.40 0.21 -20.37
C GLY A 173 5.32 -0.85 -20.47
N ASP A 174 5.49 -1.99 -19.78
CA ASP A 174 4.51 -3.08 -19.74
C ASP A 174 3.22 -2.64 -19.05
N TYR A 175 3.36 -1.91 -17.92
CA TYR A 175 2.21 -1.27 -17.25
C TYR A 175 1.48 -0.30 -18.18
N ALA A 176 2.19 0.53 -18.94
CA ALA A 176 1.59 1.49 -19.85
C ALA A 176 0.79 0.81 -20.98
N LEU A 177 1.29 -0.31 -21.52
CA LEU A 177 0.55 -1.12 -22.49
C LEU A 177 -0.72 -1.72 -21.89
N TRP A 178 -0.59 -2.34 -20.72
CA TRP A 178 -1.75 -2.89 -20.00
C TRP A 178 -2.77 -1.80 -19.70
N LYS A 179 -2.32 -0.61 -19.27
CA LYS A 179 -3.20 0.51 -18.95
C LYS A 179 -3.96 1.03 -20.19
N GLU A 180 -3.29 1.13 -21.35
CA GLU A 180 -3.94 1.52 -22.62
C GLU A 180 -5.07 0.54 -22.98
N GLU A 181 -4.82 -0.78 -22.86
CA GLU A 181 -5.83 -1.82 -23.10
C GLU A 181 -6.97 -1.76 -22.06
N PHE A 182 -6.64 -1.56 -20.79
CA PHE A 182 -7.62 -1.47 -19.71
C PHE A 182 -8.56 -0.28 -19.90
N LEU A 183 -8.04 0.88 -20.31
CA LEU A 183 -8.85 2.07 -20.62
C LEU A 183 -9.83 1.83 -21.79
N ALA A 184 -9.42 1.04 -22.77
CA ALA A 184 -10.24 0.72 -23.95
C ALA A 184 -11.28 -0.41 -23.70
N SER A 185 -11.19 -1.14 -22.61
CA SER A 185 -11.97 -2.36 -22.35
C SER A 185 -13.41 -2.14 -21.87
N GLY A 186 -13.81 -0.90 -21.56
CA GLY A 186 -15.09 -0.57 -20.89
C GLY A 186 -15.09 -0.87 -19.37
N ALA A 187 -13.99 -1.36 -18.80
CA ALA A 187 -13.90 -1.68 -17.38
C ALA A 187 -14.08 -0.44 -16.47
N LEU A 188 -13.89 0.76 -17.03
CA LEU A 188 -14.02 2.02 -16.28
C LEU A 188 -15.39 2.72 -16.42
N ASP A 189 -16.40 2.08 -17.01
CA ASP A 189 -17.69 2.73 -17.22
C ASP A 189 -18.38 3.10 -15.90
N ARG A 190 -18.21 2.28 -14.86
CA ARG A 190 -18.69 2.61 -13.50
C ARG A 190 -17.94 3.82 -12.94
N ALA A 191 -16.62 3.86 -13.09
CA ALA A 191 -15.81 4.97 -12.64
C ALA A 191 -16.17 6.26 -13.40
N ARG A 192 -16.41 6.17 -14.71
CA ARG A 192 -16.88 7.30 -15.52
C ARG A 192 -18.25 7.80 -15.06
N ALA A 193 -19.17 6.90 -14.74
CA ALA A 193 -20.49 7.27 -14.21
C ALA A 193 -20.38 7.95 -12.85
N HIS A 194 -19.59 7.39 -11.93
CA HIS A 194 -19.36 7.96 -10.61
C HIS A 194 -18.74 9.37 -10.70
N TRP A 195 -17.61 9.53 -11.41
CA TRP A 195 -16.93 10.81 -11.50
C TRP A 195 -17.76 11.86 -12.26
N ARG A 196 -18.55 11.47 -13.26
CA ARG A 196 -19.48 12.38 -13.93
C ARG A 196 -20.54 12.92 -12.95
N GLN A 197 -21.06 12.09 -12.06
CA GLN A 197 -21.99 12.52 -11.02
C GLN A 197 -21.29 13.36 -9.96
N GLU A 198 -20.12 12.95 -9.51
CA GLU A 198 -19.34 13.65 -8.48
C GLU A 198 -18.86 15.05 -8.96
N LEU A 199 -18.56 15.18 -10.23
CA LEU A 199 -18.12 16.44 -10.84
C LEU A 199 -19.26 17.26 -11.47
N GLN A 200 -20.49 16.78 -11.41
CA GLN A 200 -21.66 17.58 -11.76
C GLN A 200 -21.69 18.82 -10.86
N ASP A 201 -21.92 19.99 -11.44
CA ASP A 201 -21.86 21.27 -10.71
C ASP A 201 -20.52 21.52 -9.97
N PHE A 202 -19.42 21.04 -10.54
CA PHE A 202 -18.10 21.30 -9.99
C PHE A 202 -17.86 22.82 -9.95
N SER A 203 -17.48 23.31 -8.77
CA SER A 203 -16.98 24.66 -8.57
C SER A 203 -15.60 24.59 -7.96
N ARG A 204 -14.69 25.32 -8.55
CA ARG A 204 -13.30 25.40 -8.08
C ARG A 204 -13.24 25.99 -6.66
N PHE A 205 -12.40 25.40 -5.84
CA PHE A 205 -12.08 25.92 -4.51
C PHE A 205 -10.73 26.62 -4.58
N ASP A 206 -10.73 27.92 -4.34
CA ASP A 206 -9.53 28.73 -4.31
C ASP A 206 -9.36 29.38 -2.93
N VAL A 207 -8.14 29.34 -2.40
CA VAL A 207 -7.77 30.11 -1.20
C VAL A 207 -7.28 31.50 -1.65
N PRO A 208 -7.79 32.60 -1.11
CA PRO A 208 -7.35 33.93 -1.49
C PRO A 208 -5.85 34.13 -1.28
N GLY A 209 -5.16 34.62 -2.29
CA GLY A 209 -3.75 34.98 -2.22
C GLY A 209 -3.52 36.41 -1.78
N ASP A 210 -2.30 36.74 -1.39
CA ASP A 210 -1.85 38.11 -1.06
C ASP A 210 -1.65 38.96 -2.34
N ARG A 211 -1.48 38.29 -3.47
CA ARG A 211 -1.23 38.91 -4.78
C ARG A 211 -2.20 38.43 -5.84
N ALA A 212 -2.42 39.28 -6.84
CA ALA A 212 -3.14 38.88 -8.04
C ALA A 212 -2.38 37.75 -8.77
N ARG A 213 -3.12 36.79 -9.31
CA ARG A 213 -2.58 35.69 -10.09
C ARG A 213 -1.88 36.20 -11.35
N PRO A 214 -0.66 35.76 -11.65
CA PRO A 214 0.03 36.13 -12.89
C PRO A 214 -0.63 35.45 -14.10
N GLN A 215 -0.51 36.06 -15.28
CA GLN A 215 -1.01 35.45 -16.52
C GLN A 215 -0.37 34.13 -16.92
N ALA A 216 0.87 33.89 -16.44
CA ALA A 216 1.57 32.63 -16.61
C ALA A 216 2.28 32.25 -15.31
N ARG A 217 2.15 30.99 -14.89
CA ARG A 217 2.79 30.46 -13.68
C ARG A 217 4.31 30.42 -13.85
N ARG A 218 5.02 30.87 -12.84
CA ARG A 218 6.49 30.74 -12.76
C ARG A 218 6.92 29.52 -11.96
N PHE A 219 5.97 28.83 -11.29
CA PHE A 219 6.19 27.65 -10.47
C PHE A 219 7.19 27.89 -9.33
N GLN A 220 7.24 29.12 -8.80
CA GLN A 220 8.11 29.46 -7.69
C GLN A 220 7.45 29.03 -6.38
N GLY A 221 8.13 28.24 -5.57
CA GLY A 221 7.56 27.70 -4.36
C GLY A 221 8.51 27.81 -3.16
N ILE A 222 7.91 27.82 -1.97
CA ILE A 222 8.60 27.70 -0.70
C ILE A 222 7.87 26.70 0.19
N ILE A 223 8.62 25.85 0.89
CA ILE A 223 8.07 24.91 1.88
C ILE A 223 8.27 25.45 3.28
N ARG A 224 7.18 25.45 4.07
CA ARG A 224 7.18 25.73 5.49
C ARG A 224 6.69 24.49 6.25
N SER A 225 7.19 24.27 7.48
CA SER A 225 6.90 23.03 8.22
C SER A 225 6.77 23.29 9.71
N ILE A 226 5.89 22.54 10.36
CA ILE A 226 5.70 22.52 11.82
C ILE A 226 5.77 21.06 12.29
N LEU A 227 6.60 20.77 13.30
CA LEU A 227 6.60 19.49 14.01
C LEU A 227 5.40 19.44 14.96
N LEU A 228 4.59 18.37 14.86
CA LEU A 228 3.48 18.15 15.79
C LEU A 228 3.99 17.54 17.09
N PRO A 229 3.48 17.99 18.26
CA PRO A 229 3.77 17.33 19.53
C PRO A 229 3.39 15.83 19.48
N GLY A 230 4.22 14.96 20.08
CA GLY A 230 3.96 13.51 20.10
C GLY A 230 2.58 13.17 20.67
N ALA A 231 2.20 13.79 21.79
CA ALA A 231 0.87 13.60 22.39
C ALA A 231 -0.29 13.99 21.45
N LEU A 232 -0.11 15.00 20.58
CA LEU A 232 -1.11 15.35 19.58
C LEU A 232 -1.16 14.27 18.50
N SER A 233 -0.01 13.81 18.03
CA SER A 233 0.07 12.75 17.02
C SER A 233 -0.61 11.46 17.48
N ASP A 234 -0.36 11.02 18.71
CA ASP A 234 -0.98 9.84 19.32
C ASP A 234 -2.50 10.01 19.44
N ARG A 235 -2.96 11.21 19.84
CA ARG A 235 -4.39 11.54 19.92
C ARG A 235 -5.07 11.47 18.54
N LEU A 236 -4.44 11.99 17.49
CA LEU A 236 -4.98 11.95 16.13
C LEU A 236 -5.11 10.51 15.62
N ILE A 237 -4.11 9.67 15.86
CA ILE A 237 -4.14 8.26 15.53
C ILE A 237 -5.27 7.54 16.30
N ALA A 238 -5.39 7.81 17.60
CA ALA A 238 -6.45 7.23 18.43
C ALA A 238 -7.85 7.68 17.98
N ALA A 239 -8.01 8.96 17.60
CA ALA A 239 -9.27 9.50 17.11
C ALA A 239 -9.67 8.88 15.76
N ALA A 240 -8.72 8.72 14.84
CA ALA A 240 -8.94 8.02 13.56
C ALA A 240 -9.43 6.58 13.80
N LYS A 241 -8.74 5.87 14.69
CA LYS A 241 -9.09 4.51 15.09
C LYS A 241 -10.50 4.44 15.72
N ALA A 242 -10.82 5.34 16.63
CA ALA A 242 -12.11 5.39 17.30
C ALA A 242 -13.30 5.67 16.35
N GLN A 243 -13.05 6.41 15.27
CA GLN A 243 -14.06 6.71 14.24
C GLN A 243 -14.06 5.69 13.09
N GLY A 244 -13.16 4.68 13.11
CA GLY A 244 -13.03 3.70 12.03
C GLY A 244 -12.60 4.31 10.69
N VAL A 245 -11.82 5.39 10.71
CA VAL A 245 -11.29 6.07 9.52
C VAL A 245 -9.76 6.10 9.54
N THR A 246 -9.16 6.50 8.43
CA THR A 246 -7.71 6.66 8.35
C THR A 246 -7.23 7.98 8.97
N LEU A 247 -5.97 8.03 9.41
CA LEU A 247 -5.32 9.30 9.82
C LEU A 247 -5.37 10.34 8.69
N PHE A 248 -5.30 9.89 7.43
CA PHE A 248 -5.49 10.75 6.26
C PHE A 248 -6.83 11.48 6.33
N SER A 249 -7.93 10.78 6.60
CA SER A 249 -9.28 11.38 6.66
C SER A 249 -9.39 12.42 7.78
N VAL A 250 -8.79 12.18 8.95
CA VAL A 250 -8.74 13.13 10.05
C VAL A 250 -7.95 14.39 9.67
N ALA A 251 -6.77 14.20 9.09
CA ALA A 251 -5.89 15.29 8.69
C ALA A 251 -6.49 16.12 7.55
N ALA A 252 -7.05 15.48 6.51
CA ALA A 252 -7.68 16.13 5.38
C ALA A 252 -8.94 16.91 5.79
N ALA A 253 -9.78 16.33 6.66
CA ALA A 253 -10.97 17.01 7.19
C ALA A 253 -10.60 18.26 8.00
N SER A 254 -9.59 18.14 8.88
CA SER A 254 -9.09 19.27 9.66
C SER A 254 -8.50 20.37 8.77
N LEU A 255 -7.79 19.99 7.70
CA LEU A 255 -7.27 20.93 6.71
C LEU A 255 -8.41 21.62 5.96
N ALA A 256 -9.41 20.86 5.48
CA ALA A 256 -10.57 21.41 4.78
C ALA A 256 -11.30 22.46 5.63
N MET A 257 -11.48 22.18 6.92
CA MET A 257 -12.10 23.13 7.86
C MET A 257 -11.25 24.39 8.09
N ALA A 258 -9.94 24.25 8.18
CA ALA A 258 -9.03 25.40 8.30
C ALA A 258 -9.07 26.28 7.04
N LEU A 259 -9.08 25.66 5.84
CA LEU A 259 -9.13 26.37 4.57
C LEU A 259 -10.51 26.96 4.28
N GLN A 260 -11.59 26.28 4.68
CA GLN A 260 -12.96 26.80 4.59
C GLN A 260 -13.07 28.17 5.29
N LYS A 261 -12.51 28.30 6.49
CA LYS A 261 -12.48 29.56 7.23
C LYS A 261 -11.66 30.65 6.51
N ALA A 262 -10.58 30.27 5.83
CA ALA A 262 -9.73 31.19 5.09
C ALA A 262 -10.37 31.66 3.78
N ALA A 263 -11.05 30.77 3.06
CA ALA A 263 -11.64 31.03 1.77
C ALA A 263 -13.08 31.58 1.84
N GLY A 264 -13.77 31.36 2.96
CA GLY A 264 -15.19 31.71 3.09
C GLY A 264 -16.14 30.86 2.22
N GLN A 265 -15.66 29.76 1.66
CA GLN A 265 -16.42 28.84 0.81
C GLN A 265 -16.74 27.57 1.59
N THR A 266 -17.97 27.11 1.54
CA THR A 266 -18.39 25.88 2.26
C THR A 266 -18.10 24.60 1.50
N LYS A 267 -17.96 24.65 0.18
CA LYS A 267 -17.55 23.50 -0.66
C LYS A 267 -16.05 23.57 -0.85
N VAL A 268 -15.34 22.62 -0.24
CA VAL A 268 -13.88 22.51 -0.30
C VAL A 268 -13.51 21.39 -1.27
N ALA A 269 -12.71 21.68 -2.27
CA ALA A 269 -12.16 20.69 -3.19
C ALA A 269 -10.63 20.66 -3.08
N MET A 270 -10.09 19.47 -2.83
CA MET A 270 -8.65 19.24 -2.72
C MET A 270 -8.25 18.06 -3.58
N GLY A 271 -7.13 18.18 -4.30
CA GLY A 271 -6.48 17.06 -4.96
C GLY A 271 -5.73 16.18 -3.95
N THR A 272 -5.65 14.89 -4.23
CA THR A 272 -4.70 14.00 -3.56
C THR A 272 -4.14 13.00 -4.55
N GLN A 273 -2.82 12.79 -4.48
CA GLN A 273 -2.15 11.82 -5.32
C GLN A 273 -2.14 10.46 -4.63
N MET A 274 -2.56 9.43 -5.37
CA MET A 274 -2.65 8.06 -4.87
C MET A 274 -1.91 7.11 -5.79
N SER A 275 -1.26 6.10 -5.21
CA SER A 275 -0.66 5.02 -5.98
C SER A 275 -1.74 4.15 -6.60
N VAL A 276 -1.57 3.79 -7.88
CA VAL A 276 -2.42 2.84 -8.59
C VAL A 276 -1.84 1.42 -8.59
N ARG A 277 -0.93 1.13 -7.65
CA ARG A 277 -0.36 -0.21 -7.43
C ARG A 277 -1.30 -1.04 -6.56
N ASP A 278 -2.45 -1.38 -7.11
CA ASP A 278 -3.47 -2.21 -6.47
C ASP A 278 -3.36 -3.71 -6.81
N GLN A 279 -2.32 -4.06 -7.57
CA GLN A 279 -1.97 -5.43 -7.92
C GLN A 279 -0.53 -5.71 -7.48
N GLN A 280 -0.30 -6.91 -6.96
CA GLN A 280 1.00 -7.32 -6.45
C GLN A 280 2.11 -7.20 -7.50
N GLU A 281 1.78 -7.49 -8.75
CA GLU A 281 2.70 -7.41 -9.87
C GLU A 281 3.19 -5.98 -10.16
N LEU A 282 2.43 -4.96 -9.75
CA LEU A 282 2.78 -3.56 -9.94
C LEU A 282 3.65 -2.99 -8.81
N GLU A 283 3.74 -3.66 -7.68
CA GLU A 283 4.48 -3.16 -6.52
C GLU A 283 5.99 -3.04 -6.78
N GLY A 284 6.57 -3.94 -7.59
CA GLY A 284 7.98 -3.90 -8.01
C GLY A 284 8.29 -2.95 -9.16
N VAL A 285 7.27 -2.34 -9.77
CA VAL A 285 7.45 -1.47 -10.94
C VAL A 285 7.97 -0.10 -10.52
N VAL A 286 9.14 0.28 -11.02
CA VAL A 286 9.69 1.64 -10.90
C VAL A 286 9.10 2.51 -12.01
N GLY A 287 8.53 3.66 -11.65
CA GLY A 287 7.91 4.61 -12.56
C GLY A 287 6.72 5.32 -11.92
N PRO A 288 6.12 6.33 -12.56
CA PRO A 288 4.98 7.07 -12.04
C PRO A 288 3.69 6.26 -12.18
N LEU A 289 3.40 5.40 -11.19
CA LEU A 289 2.14 4.69 -11.06
C LEU A 289 1.25 5.41 -10.05
N ILE A 290 0.89 6.64 -10.38
CA ILE A 290 0.04 7.52 -9.56
C ILE A 290 -1.13 8.04 -10.37
N ASN A 291 -2.23 8.32 -9.67
CA ASN A 291 -3.31 9.13 -10.19
C ASN A 291 -3.68 10.21 -9.18
N THR A 292 -4.23 11.31 -9.64
CA THR A 292 -4.79 12.36 -8.79
C THR A 292 -6.30 12.14 -8.70
N VAL A 293 -6.85 12.14 -7.49
CA VAL A 293 -8.28 12.12 -7.24
C VAL A 293 -8.71 13.39 -6.53
N ILE A 294 -9.98 13.73 -6.63
CA ILE A 294 -10.52 14.97 -6.07
C ILE A 294 -11.39 14.62 -4.87
N LEU A 295 -11.07 15.19 -3.72
CA LEU A 295 -11.90 15.11 -2.52
C LEU A 295 -12.74 16.37 -2.42
N ARG A 296 -14.07 16.24 -2.62
CA ARG A 296 -15.05 17.31 -2.46
C ARG A 296 -15.77 17.15 -1.13
N LEU A 297 -15.60 18.13 -0.25
CA LEU A 297 -16.15 18.11 1.10
C LEU A 297 -17.08 19.30 1.28
N ASP A 298 -18.28 19.04 1.81
CA ASP A 298 -19.17 20.08 2.29
C ASP A 298 -18.82 20.40 3.74
N VAL A 299 -18.42 21.65 3.98
CA VAL A 299 -17.97 22.14 5.28
C VAL A 299 -18.81 23.38 5.69
N PRO A 300 -20.11 23.22 6.02
CA PRO A 300 -20.92 24.31 6.53
C PRO A 300 -20.31 24.94 7.80
N GLN A 301 -20.63 26.18 8.06
CA GLN A 301 -20.22 26.83 9.31
C GLN A 301 -20.79 26.08 10.52
N GLY A 302 -19.93 25.84 11.52
CA GLY A 302 -20.32 25.09 12.72
C GLY A 302 -20.28 23.56 12.57
N SER A 303 -19.82 23.02 11.44
CA SER A 303 -19.60 21.58 11.31
C SER A 303 -18.62 21.06 12.37
N SER A 304 -18.91 19.89 12.95
CA SER A 304 -17.97 19.22 13.82
C SER A 304 -16.85 18.55 13.04
N VAL A 305 -15.64 18.50 13.61
CA VAL A 305 -14.50 17.79 12.99
C VAL A 305 -14.86 16.33 12.70
N ALA A 306 -15.57 15.66 13.62
CA ALA A 306 -15.98 14.27 13.46
C ALA A 306 -16.91 14.06 12.25
N ALA A 307 -17.88 14.97 12.02
CA ALA A 307 -18.77 14.87 10.86
C ALA A 307 -18.03 15.04 9.54
N VAL A 308 -17.13 16.03 9.45
CA VAL A 308 -16.31 16.25 8.24
C VAL A 308 -15.32 15.10 8.04
N THR A 309 -14.78 14.53 9.12
CA THR A 309 -13.90 13.34 9.05
C THR A 309 -14.63 12.12 8.51
N ALA A 310 -15.85 11.85 8.98
CA ALA A 310 -16.66 10.75 8.48
C ALA A 310 -16.99 10.93 6.98
N GLN A 311 -17.37 12.15 6.58
CA GLN A 311 -17.60 12.49 5.16
C GLN A 311 -16.32 12.27 4.33
N CYS A 312 -15.17 12.74 4.83
CA CYS A 312 -13.88 12.57 4.14
C CYS A 312 -13.53 11.09 3.99
N GLY A 313 -13.77 10.27 5.03
CA GLY A 313 -13.56 8.82 4.97
C GLY A 313 -14.41 8.15 3.88
N ALA A 314 -15.70 8.49 3.79
CA ALA A 314 -16.58 7.97 2.75
C ALA A 314 -16.13 8.40 1.35
N LYS A 315 -15.86 9.70 1.14
CA LYS A 315 -15.38 10.22 -0.14
C LYS A 315 -14.04 9.62 -0.57
N LEU A 316 -13.14 9.39 0.39
CA LEU A 316 -11.86 8.72 0.10
C LEU A 316 -12.08 7.27 -0.33
N SER A 317 -12.98 6.53 0.32
CA SER A 317 -13.33 5.16 -0.07
C SER A 317 -13.88 5.09 -1.49
N ASP A 318 -14.83 5.99 -1.81
CA ASP A 318 -15.41 6.09 -3.15
C ASP A 318 -14.33 6.44 -4.20
N ALA A 319 -13.43 7.37 -3.88
CA ALA A 319 -12.33 7.75 -4.78
C ALA A 319 -11.34 6.59 -5.02
N ILE A 320 -11.07 5.76 -4.01
CA ILE A 320 -10.22 4.57 -4.13
C ILE A 320 -10.88 3.51 -5.03
N GLU A 321 -12.20 3.30 -4.91
CA GLU A 321 -12.91 2.36 -5.77
C GLU A 321 -12.83 2.75 -7.25
N HIS A 322 -12.74 4.05 -7.53
CA HIS A 322 -12.71 4.62 -8.88
C HIS A 322 -11.36 5.23 -9.27
N LEU A 323 -10.28 4.80 -8.58
CA LEU A 323 -8.93 5.35 -8.70
C LEU A 323 -8.33 5.24 -10.12
N HIS A 324 -8.75 4.25 -10.89
CA HIS A 324 -8.16 3.99 -12.20
C HIS A 324 -8.63 4.92 -13.32
N LEU A 325 -9.68 5.72 -13.11
CA LEU A 325 -10.06 6.73 -14.11
C LEU A 325 -8.98 7.79 -14.19
N PRO A 326 -8.40 8.07 -15.37
CA PRO A 326 -7.40 9.12 -15.51
C PRO A 326 -7.91 10.47 -15.03
N PHE A 327 -7.04 11.23 -14.36
CA PHE A 327 -7.35 12.59 -13.92
C PHE A 327 -7.73 13.52 -15.11
N GLU A 328 -7.15 13.26 -16.26
CA GLU A 328 -7.40 13.97 -17.50
C GLU A 328 -8.87 13.81 -17.96
N GLU A 329 -9.45 12.62 -17.84
CA GLU A 329 -10.89 12.41 -18.10
C GLU A 329 -11.77 13.14 -17.07
N MET A 330 -11.31 13.26 -15.82
CA MET A 330 -12.02 14.04 -14.79
C MET A 330 -12.02 15.54 -15.12
N MET A 331 -10.90 16.07 -15.65
CA MET A 331 -10.81 17.46 -16.12
C MET A 331 -11.83 17.76 -17.23
N GLU A 332 -11.92 16.86 -18.21
CA GLU A 332 -12.89 16.97 -19.30
C GLU A 332 -14.34 16.94 -18.78
N MET A 333 -14.65 16.04 -17.84
CA MET A 333 -15.98 15.94 -17.23
C MET A 333 -16.39 17.17 -16.44
N ALA A 334 -15.43 17.85 -15.82
CA ALA A 334 -15.64 19.11 -15.10
C ALA A 334 -15.70 20.35 -16.04
N GLY A 335 -15.46 20.16 -17.33
CA GLY A 335 -15.39 21.25 -18.30
C GLY A 335 -14.16 22.16 -18.12
N GLU A 336 -13.13 21.68 -17.45
CA GLU A 336 -11.88 22.42 -17.22
C GLU A 336 -10.97 22.34 -18.43
N VAL A 337 -10.51 23.49 -18.86
CA VAL A 337 -9.47 23.61 -19.89
C VAL A 337 -8.19 24.08 -19.20
N ALA A 338 -7.08 23.43 -19.52
CA ALA A 338 -5.76 23.85 -19.02
C ALA A 338 -5.40 25.21 -19.68
N ASP A 339 -5.64 26.30 -18.95
CA ASP A 339 -5.37 27.69 -19.41
C ASP A 339 -3.97 28.22 -19.06
N GLY A 340 -3.17 27.40 -18.36
CA GLY A 340 -1.76 27.64 -18.05
C GLY A 340 -1.48 28.59 -16.87
N ASP A 341 -2.49 29.32 -16.37
CA ASP A 341 -2.34 30.23 -15.24
C ASP A 341 -2.70 29.57 -13.89
N ARG A 342 -3.35 28.40 -13.92
CA ARG A 342 -3.85 27.67 -12.75
C ARG A 342 -3.49 26.18 -12.77
N PRO A 343 -3.35 25.54 -11.58
CA PRO A 343 -3.36 24.09 -11.51
C PRO A 343 -4.70 23.53 -11.98
N PRO A 344 -4.73 22.43 -12.75
CA PRO A 344 -5.98 21.86 -13.23
C PRO A 344 -6.84 21.34 -12.07
N LEU A 345 -8.13 21.61 -12.09
CA LEU A 345 -9.18 21.22 -11.12
C LEU A 345 -8.95 21.68 -9.68
N CYS A 346 -7.77 21.47 -9.12
CA CYS A 346 -7.50 21.71 -7.71
C CYS A 346 -6.35 22.68 -7.51
N SER A 347 -6.64 23.86 -6.94
CA SER A 347 -5.61 24.79 -6.49
C SER A 347 -4.90 24.34 -5.22
N VAL A 348 -5.58 23.47 -4.43
CA VAL A 348 -5.04 22.90 -3.20
C VAL A 348 -4.85 21.39 -3.37
N ASN A 349 -3.71 20.89 -2.91
CA ASN A 349 -3.43 19.46 -2.82
C ASN A 349 -3.11 19.06 -1.38
N PHE A 350 -3.43 17.82 -1.00
CA PHE A 350 -3.05 17.24 0.28
C PHE A 350 -2.48 15.84 0.10
N ALA A 351 -1.35 15.55 0.73
CA ALA A 351 -0.75 14.23 0.77
C ALA A 351 -0.33 13.83 2.19
N LEU A 352 -0.58 12.58 2.56
CA LEU A 352 -0.08 11.99 3.80
C LEU A 352 0.93 10.91 3.46
N GLN A 353 2.13 11.00 4.03
CA GLN A 353 3.23 10.07 3.80
C GLN A 353 3.72 9.48 5.12
N GLN A 354 3.64 8.18 5.28
CA GLN A 354 4.11 7.51 6.49
C GLN A 354 5.63 7.35 6.49
N SER A 355 6.23 7.00 5.37
CA SER A 355 7.68 6.95 5.13
C SER A 355 7.95 6.80 3.64
N PHE A 356 9.08 7.31 3.15
CA PHE A 356 9.54 7.03 1.78
C PHE A 356 10.23 5.66 1.65
N VAL A 357 10.61 5.02 2.74
CA VAL A 357 11.51 3.85 2.73
C VAL A 357 10.89 2.63 3.42
N GLY A 358 9.58 2.49 3.43
CA GLY A 358 8.82 1.34 3.95
C GLY A 358 9.29 0.84 5.33
N GLY A 359 8.44 0.94 6.36
CA GLY A 359 8.67 0.36 7.68
C GLY A 359 9.66 1.08 8.60
N GLY A 360 10.29 2.17 8.15
CA GLY A 360 11.24 2.93 8.96
C GLY A 360 11.89 4.06 8.18
N ASP A 361 12.62 4.92 8.88
CA ASP A 361 13.35 6.03 8.27
C ASP A 361 14.75 5.61 7.77
N GLU A 362 15.16 4.36 8.04
CA GLU A 362 16.46 3.80 7.69
C GLU A 362 16.33 2.47 6.95
N VAL A 363 17.09 2.30 5.85
CA VAL A 363 17.37 1.02 5.21
C VAL A 363 18.76 0.60 5.55
N ARG A 364 18.95 -0.63 6.05
CA ARG A 364 20.25 -1.16 6.46
C ARG A 364 20.53 -2.52 5.81
N ARG A 365 21.79 -2.70 5.36
CA ARG A 365 22.31 -3.99 4.91
C ARG A 365 23.77 -4.12 5.34
N GLY A 366 24.03 -5.06 6.23
CA GLY A 366 25.37 -5.19 6.83
C GLY A 366 25.83 -3.90 7.50
N VAL A 367 26.94 -3.35 7.06
CA VAL A 367 27.53 -2.10 7.57
C VAL A 367 27.00 -0.84 6.88
N PHE A 368 26.21 -0.99 5.81
CA PHE A 368 25.63 0.13 5.08
C PHE A 368 24.26 0.49 5.59
N ALA A 369 23.99 1.78 5.69
CA ALA A 369 22.66 2.28 5.97
C ALA A 369 22.37 3.55 5.15
N ALA A 370 21.10 3.74 4.81
CA ALA A 370 20.58 4.94 4.18
C ALA A 370 19.39 5.48 4.97
N THR A 371 19.42 6.74 5.34
CA THR A 371 18.33 7.44 6.04
C THR A 371 17.86 8.62 5.19
N THR A 372 16.54 8.81 5.09
CA THR A 372 15.99 9.95 4.32
C THR A 372 16.07 11.25 5.12
N SER A 373 16.46 12.33 4.45
CA SER A 373 16.42 13.70 4.96
C SER A 373 15.34 14.52 4.25
N PRO A 374 14.91 15.66 4.81
CA PRO A 374 14.00 16.58 4.12
C PRO A 374 14.57 16.97 2.75
N SER A 375 13.75 16.86 1.71
CA SER A 375 14.14 17.17 0.34
C SER A 375 14.11 18.68 0.05
N PHE A 376 14.68 19.06 -1.09
CA PHE A 376 14.68 20.44 -1.56
C PHE A 376 13.40 20.77 -2.31
N ASN A 377 12.96 22.01 -2.20
CA ASN A 377 11.89 22.52 -3.02
C ASN A 377 12.36 22.75 -4.46
N ALA A 378 11.68 22.12 -5.40
CA ALA A 378 11.92 22.26 -6.84
C ALA A 378 10.98 23.28 -7.48
N GLY A 379 9.92 23.71 -6.79
CA GLY A 379 8.88 24.62 -7.25
C GLY A 379 7.49 24.17 -6.80
N ALA A 380 6.47 25.00 -7.02
CA ALA A 380 5.10 24.72 -6.62
C ALA A 380 4.25 24.29 -7.82
N LEU A 381 3.73 23.07 -7.81
CA LEU A 381 2.76 22.57 -8.80
C LEU A 381 1.33 23.02 -8.52
N TYR A 382 0.99 23.21 -7.25
CA TYR A 382 -0.29 23.70 -6.77
C TYR A 382 -0.12 25.12 -6.22
N ASP A 383 -1.22 25.83 -6.03
CA ASP A 383 -1.17 27.10 -5.32
C ASP A 383 -0.76 26.88 -3.86
N LEU A 384 -1.36 25.86 -3.23
CA LEU A 384 -1.00 25.36 -1.91
C LEU A 384 -0.95 23.82 -1.92
N ASN A 385 0.15 23.26 -1.52
CA ASN A 385 0.34 21.82 -1.44
C ASN A 385 0.69 21.44 0.01
N PHE A 386 -0.24 20.78 0.69
CA PHE A 386 -0.11 20.40 2.08
C PHE A 386 0.37 18.96 2.21
N PHE A 387 1.26 18.73 3.15
CA PHE A 387 1.78 17.41 3.47
C PHE A 387 1.68 17.13 4.97
N MET A 388 1.35 15.89 5.29
CA MET A 388 1.59 15.35 6.63
C MET A 388 2.55 14.19 6.50
N VAL A 389 3.76 14.31 7.05
CA VAL A 389 4.88 13.37 6.82
C VAL A 389 5.40 12.86 8.16
N ARG A 390 5.53 11.54 8.30
CA ARG A 390 6.21 10.93 9.44
C ARG A 390 7.71 11.04 9.26
N ARG A 391 8.40 11.42 10.34
CA ARG A 391 9.86 11.50 10.45
C ARG A 391 10.31 10.84 11.75
N PRO A 392 11.61 10.55 11.96
CA PRO A 392 12.11 9.97 13.21
C PRO A 392 11.73 10.78 14.47
N ASP A 393 11.67 12.11 14.33
CA ASP A 393 11.30 13.05 15.39
C ASP A 393 9.81 13.26 15.58
N GLY A 394 8.94 12.60 14.78
CA GLY A 394 7.49 12.67 14.85
C GLY A 394 6.82 13.05 13.53
N TRP A 395 5.54 13.38 13.62
CA TRP A 395 4.76 13.85 12.46
C TRP A 395 5.01 15.33 12.20
N ARG A 396 5.26 15.70 10.95
CA ARG A 396 5.34 17.07 10.47
C ARG A 396 4.19 17.39 9.55
N ILE A 397 3.58 18.55 9.74
CA ILE A 397 2.72 19.19 8.76
C ILE A 397 3.53 20.22 7.99
N SER A 398 3.37 20.27 6.69
CA SER A 398 4.10 21.16 5.80
C SER A 398 3.15 21.77 4.79
N CYS A 399 3.48 22.97 4.33
CA CYS A 399 2.80 23.62 3.20
C CYS A 399 3.86 24.14 2.24
N GLU A 400 3.77 23.70 0.98
CA GLU A 400 4.43 24.34 -0.15
C GLU A 400 3.46 25.34 -0.74
N GLY A 401 3.81 26.61 -0.75
CA GLY A 401 3.00 27.68 -1.31
C GLY A 401 3.66 28.31 -2.53
N ASP A 402 2.86 28.64 -3.55
CA ASP A 402 3.29 29.40 -4.72
C ASP A 402 3.60 30.84 -4.27
N THR A 403 4.86 31.26 -4.38
CA THR A 403 5.32 32.59 -3.95
C THR A 403 4.89 33.71 -4.89
N ASP A 404 4.32 33.39 -6.04
CA ASP A 404 3.66 34.38 -6.88
C ASP A 404 2.32 34.82 -6.28
N LEU A 405 1.71 33.96 -5.45
CA LEU A 405 0.39 34.20 -4.84
C LEU A 405 0.47 34.54 -3.36
N TYR A 406 1.36 33.88 -2.60
CA TYR A 406 1.36 33.93 -1.15
C TYR A 406 2.68 34.45 -0.58
N ASP A 407 2.57 35.25 0.47
CA ASP A 407 3.69 35.62 1.34
C ASP A 407 4.00 34.47 2.32
N ILE A 408 5.25 34.42 2.79
CA ILE A 408 5.70 33.41 3.77
C ILE A 408 4.80 33.45 5.03
N GLY A 409 4.46 34.65 5.49
CA GLY A 409 3.59 34.83 6.66
C GLY A 409 2.17 34.24 6.49
N THR A 410 1.63 34.31 5.28
CA THR A 410 0.33 33.72 4.95
C THR A 410 0.41 32.19 4.92
N ILE A 411 1.48 31.61 4.35
CA ILE A 411 1.73 30.18 4.37
C ILE A 411 1.88 29.67 5.80
N ASP A 412 2.68 30.36 6.64
CA ASP A 412 2.83 30.03 8.07
C ASP A 412 1.48 30.15 8.81
N GLY A 413 0.65 31.15 8.46
CA GLY A 413 -0.70 31.32 8.98
C GLY A 413 -1.64 30.16 8.64
N HIS A 414 -1.60 29.62 7.41
CA HIS A 414 -2.37 28.45 7.03
C HIS A 414 -1.93 27.19 7.81
N LEU A 415 -0.62 26.98 7.98
CA LEU A 415 -0.10 25.89 8.79
C LEU A 415 -0.52 26.02 10.26
N ALA A 416 -0.47 27.21 10.82
CA ALA A 416 -0.89 27.44 12.20
C ALA A 416 -2.38 27.15 12.40
N LYS A 417 -3.25 27.60 11.47
CA LYS A 417 -4.69 27.30 11.49
C LYS A 417 -4.98 25.81 11.33
N TRP A 418 -4.24 25.12 10.46
CA TRP A 418 -4.39 23.68 10.33
C TRP A 418 -3.99 22.95 11.61
N ARG A 419 -2.85 23.31 12.23
CA ARG A 419 -2.45 22.76 13.53
C ARG A 419 -3.52 23.02 14.60
N GLU A 420 -4.06 24.25 14.68
CA GLU A 420 -5.15 24.58 15.60
C GLU A 420 -6.37 23.67 15.39
N MET A 421 -6.76 23.42 14.14
CA MET A 421 -7.85 22.48 13.84
C MET A 421 -7.54 21.05 14.24
N LEU A 422 -6.31 20.56 14.03
CA LEU A 422 -5.86 19.25 14.51
C LEU A 422 -5.91 19.15 16.04
N GLU A 423 -5.62 20.24 16.76
CA GLU A 423 -5.71 20.32 18.22
C GLU A 423 -7.14 20.21 18.73
N THR A 424 -8.16 20.55 17.92
CA THR A 424 -9.59 20.41 18.28
C THR A 424 -10.14 18.99 18.06
N VAL A 425 -9.38 18.07 17.46
CA VAL A 425 -9.79 16.69 17.28
C VAL A 425 -9.89 15.99 18.63
N GLU A 426 -11.12 15.64 19.03
CA GLU A 426 -11.40 14.93 20.27
C GLU A 426 -11.50 13.43 20.02
N ILE A 427 -10.96 12.63 20.92
CA ILE A 427 -11.33 11.23 21.07
C ILE A 427 -12.75 11.25 21.60
N ASN A 428 -13.73 10.73 20.84
CA ASN A 428 -15.14 10.74 21.27
C ASN A 428 -15.27 10.07 22.64
N ALA A 429 -15.37 10.88 23.69
CA ALA A 429 -15.48 10.44 25.08
C ALA A 429 -16.81 9.74 25.40
N LYS A 430 -17.67 9.49 24.40
CA LYS A 430 -18.94 8.76 24.54
C LYS A 430 -18.88 7.26 24.26
N LEU A 431 -17.74 6.72 23.86
CA LEU A 431 -17.51 5.29 23.98
C LEU A 431 -17.20 5.01 25.47
N PRO A 432 -17.90 4.09 26.13
CA PRO A 432 -17.55 3.73 27.49
C PRO A 432 -16.09 3.30 27.48
N VAL A 433 -15.25 4.02 28.21
CA VAL A 433 -13.92 3.55 28.58
C VAL A 433 -14.20 2.19 29.23
N ALA A 434 -13.80 1.09 28.58
CA ALA A 434 -13.86 -0.20 29.24
C ALA A 434 -13.24 -0.02 30.63
N PRO A 435 -13.93 -0.42 31.70
CA PRO A 435 -13.39 -0.27 33.04
C PRO A 435 -12.00 -0.88 33.00
N ALA A 436 -11.03 -0.12 33.52
CA ALA A 436 -9.64 -0.56 33.59
C ALA A 436 -9.66 -2.00 34.06
N ALA A 437 -9.19 -2.92 33.21
CA ALA A 437 -9.29 -4.33 33.45
C ALA A 437 -8.86 -4.59 34.88
N ALA A 438 -9.81 -5.04 35.69
CA ALA A 438 -9.52 -5.51 37.03
C ALA A 438 -8.33 -6.44 36.90
N LYS A 439 -7.28 -6.21 37.68
CA LYS A 439 -6.10 -7.06 37.72
C LYS A 439 -6.58 -8.50 37.94
N ALA A 440 -6.85 -9.18 36.84
CA ALA A 440 -6.96 -10.63 36.86
C ALA A 440 -5.54 -11.13 37.17
N THR A 441 -5.32 -11.48 38.39
CA THR A 441 -4.14 -12.22 38.82
C THR A 441 -4.20 -13.59 38.12
N ALA A 442 -3.70 -13.60 36.88
CA ALA A 442 -3.46 -14.85 36.19
C ALA A 442 -2.34 -15.55 36.94
N THR A 443 -2.68 -16.59 37.66
CA THR A 443 -1.73 -17.54 38.24
C THR A 443 -1.04 -18.25 37.09
N PHE A 444 0.12 -17.73 36.73
CA PHE A 444 0.95 -18.26 35.64
C PHE A 444 1.63 -19.53 36.14
N VAL A 445 1.33 -20.66 35.55
CA VAL A 445 2.12 -21.87 35.69
C VAL A 445 3.46 -21.62 34.99
N ALA A 446 4.47 -21.28 35.79
CA ALA A 446 5.84 -21.18 35.32
C ALA A 446 6.35 -22.61 35.02
N GLY A 447 6.56 -22.88 33.75
CA GLY A 447 7.26 -24.07 33.35
C GLY A 447 7.09 -24.36 31.85
N VAL A 448 7.87 -23.72 31.00
CA VAL A 448 8.58 -24.33 29.86
C VAL A 448 9.63 -23.31 29.38
N GLY A 449 10.82 -23.81 29.16
CA GLY A 449 12.01 -23.03 28.85
C GLY A 449 11.96 -22.24 27.54
N ASN A 450 12.90 -21.37 27.43
CA ASN A 450 13.24 -20.41 26.39
C ASN A 450 12.95 -20.90 24.95
N SER A 451 11.66 -20.99 24.58
CA SER A 451 11.18 -21.33 23.23
C SER A 451 10.55 -20.08 22.63
N GLY A 452 11.15 -19.54 21.63
CA GLY A 452 10.79 -18.57 20.60
C GLY A 452 9.40 -17.89 20.53
N PHE A 453 8.63 -17.83 21.60
CA PHE A 453 7.35 -17.12 21.68
C PHE A 453 7.55 -15.60 21.79
N MET A 454 6.56 -14.82 21.37
CA MET A 454 6.53 -13.38 21.65
C MET A 454 6.69 -13.12 23.15
N SER A 455 7.54 -12.18 23.52
CA SER A 455 7.67 -11.73 24.90
C SER A 455 6.35 -11.11 25.40
N GLN A 456 6.16 -11.08 26.71
CA GLN A 456 4.98 -10.46 27.31
C GLN A 456 4.83 -8.97 26.90
N ALA A 457 5.96 -8.24 26.80
CA ALA A 457 5.97 -6.84 26.38
C ALA A 457 5.53 -6.67 24.93
N GLU A 458 5.93 -7.57 24.03
CA GLU A 458 5.49 -7.57 22.63
C GLU A 458 4.01 -7.89 22.50
N LEU A 459 3.51 -8.85 23.26
CA LEU A 459 2.08 -9.18 23.30
C LEU A 459 1.24 -8.00 23.83
N GLU A 460 1.67 -7.33 24.89
CA GLU A 460 0.98 -6.15 25.44
C GLU A 460 1.03 -4.98 24.46
N ALA A 461 2.15 -4.80 23.76
CA ALA A 461 2.26 -3.78 22.71
C ALA A 461 1.27 -4.04 21.57
N LYS A 462 1.17 -5.30 21.10
CA LYS A 462 0.20 -5.68 20.07
C LYS A 462 -1.24 -5.61 20.56
N ALA A 463 -1.51 -5.99 21.80
CA ALA A 463 -2.85 -5.94 22.36
C ALA A 463 -3.40 -4.49 22.41
N ARG A 464 -2.54 -3.49 22.56
CA ARG A 464 -2.92 -2.07 22.48
C ARG A 464 -3.39 -1.66 21.07
N ASN A 465 -3.00 -2.40 20.04
CA ASN A 465 -3.35 -2.13 18.65
C ASN A 465 -4.55 -2.95 18.13
N ILE A 466 -5.22 -3.71 19.01
CA ILE A 466 -6.47 -4.41 18.67
C ILE A 466 -7.57 -3.41 18.37
N VAL A 467 -8.17 -3.51 17.18
CA VAL A 467 -9.29 -2.65 16.74
C VAL A 467 -10.60 -3.39 16.96
N ARG A 468 -11.62 -2.67 17.43
CA ARG A 468 -12.96 -3.23 17.62
C ARG A 468 -13.96 -2.41 16.79
N PHE A 469 -14.75 -3.10 15.99
CA PHE A 469 -15.85 -2.52 15.22
C PHE A 469 -17.17 -3.03 15.77
N ASN A 470 -18.21 -2.22 15.71
CA ASN A 470 -19.57 -2.58 16.10
C ASN A 470 -19.65 -3.16 17.52
N GLU A 471 -18.91 -2.63 18.49
CA GLU A 471 -18.74 -3.22 19.85
C GLU A 471 -20.06 -3.48 20.58
N ASN A 472 -21.10 -2.69 20.30
CA ASN A 472 -22.43 -2.84 20.92
C ASN A 472 -23.34 -3.83 20.19
N ALA A 473 -22.90 -4.40 19.10
CA ALA A 473 -23.69 -5.39 18.35
C ALA A 473 -23.80 -6.70 19.15
N PRO A 474 -24.93 -7.43 19.04
CA PRO A 474 -25.12 -8.69 19.75
C PRO A 474 -24.29 -9.84 19.17
N GLY A 475 -24.21 -10.94 19.92
CA GLY A 475 -23.66 -12.23 19.47
C GLY A 475 -22.14 -12.38 19.59
N THR A 476 -21.65 -13.54 19.16
CA THR A 476 -20.22 -13.89 19.18
C THR A 476 -19.43 -13.01 18.22
N PRO A 477 -18.40 -12.28 18.67
CA PRO A 477 -17.60 -11.44 17.78
C PRO A 477 -16.81 -12.28 16.77
N ILE A 478 -16.67 -11.72 15.55
CA ILE A 478 -15.73 -12.27 14.56
C ILE A 478 -14.36 -11.72 14.90
N ILE A 479 -13.42 -12.63 15.21
CA ILE A 479 -12.04 -12.30 15.51
C ILE A 479 -11.21 -12.47 14.23
N ALA A 480 -10.74 -11.36 13.69
CA ALA A 480 -9.98 -11.32 12.46
C ALA A 480 -8.48 -11.22 12.76
N LEU A 481 -7.69 -12.17 12.28
CA LEU A 481 -6.24 -12.06 12.24
C LEU A 481 -5.85 -11.26 11.00
N ASN A 482 -5.27 -10.09 11.19
CA ASN A 482 -5.06 -9.15 10.10
C ASN A 482 -3.73 -8.39 10.20
N ASN A 483 -3.42 -7.70 9.11
CA ASN A 483 -2.21 -6.92 8.95
C ASN A 483 -2.47 -5.46 8.53
N THR A 484 -3.71 -5.13 8.16
CA THR A 484 -4.10 -3.79 7.66
C THR A 484 -5.57 -3.57 7.92
N ALA A 485 -6.06 -2.34 7.79
CA ALA A 485 -7.47 -1.96 7.96
C ALA A 485 -8.44 -2.51 6.88
N VAL A 486 -8.18 -3.71 6.38
CA VAL A 486 -8.91 -4.34 5.26
C VAL A 486 -10.37 -4.66 5.63
N PHE A 487 -10.66 -4.89 6.91
CA PHE A 487 -12.01 -5.31 7.34
C PHE A 487 -12.99 -4.17 7.63
N TYR A 488 -12.58 -2.91 7.45
CA TYR A 488 -13.45 -1.75 7.71
C TYR A 488 -14.74 -1.81 6.89
N GLU A 489 -14.64 -2.09 5.59
CA GLU A 489 -15.81 -2.17 4.72
C GLU A 489 -16.69 -3.38 5.06
N LEU A 490 -16.08 -4.52 5.44
CA LEU A 490 -16.82 -5.67 5.94
C LEU A 490 -17.55 -5.34 7.24
N ALA A 491 -16.92 -4.63 8.16
CA ALA A 491 -17.56 -4.19 9.40
C ALA A 491 -18.76 -3.27 9.12
N ARG A 492 -18.64 -2.39 8.13
CA ARG A 492 -19.75 -1.53 7.67
C ARG A 492 -20.91 -2.36 7.07
N GLN A 493 -20.59 -3.39 6.30
CA GLN A 493 -21.60 -4.27 5.69
C GLN A 493 -22.32 -5.17 6.73
N ILE A 494 -21.63 -5.59 7.77
CA ILE A 494 -22.21 -6.37 8.88
C ILE A 494 -23.04 -5.46 9.80
N GLY A 495 -22.63 -4.18 9.96
CA GLY A 495 -23.37 -3.17 10.73
C GLY A 495 -23.57 -3.59 12.19
N ASP A 496 -24.75 -3.26 12.74
CA ASP A 496 -25.08 -3.49 14.15
C ASP A 496 -25.47 -4.96 14.46
N GLU A 497 -25.28 -5.88 13.53
CA GLU A 497 -25.67 -7.27 13.73
C GLU A 497 -24.61 -8.07 14.51
N ARG A 498 -23.32 -7.71 14.36
CA ARG A 498 -22.23 -8.47 15.00
C ARG A 498 -20.95 -7.66 15.21
N PRO A 499 -20.26 -7.83 16.37
CA PRO A 499 -18.97 -7.19 16.61
C PRO A 499 -17.86 -7.84 15.76
N ILE A 500 -16.86 -7.05 15.38
CA ILE A 500 -15.60 -7.55 14.80
C ILE A 500 -14.44 -7.08 15.66
N ILE A 501 -13.53 -8.00 15.99
CA ILE A 501 -12.28 -7.73 16.70
C ILE A 501 -11.14 -7.99 15.74
N ASP A 502 -10.44 -6.95 15.34
CA ASP A 502 -9.30 -7.03 14.44
C ASP A 502 -7.98 -7.07 15.21
N ILE A 503 -7.25 -8.18 15.07
CA ILE A 503 -5.98 -8.43 15.77
C ILE A 503 -4.83 -8.28 14.77
N PRO A 504 -3.99 -7.23 14.90
CA PRO A 504 -2.84 -7.05 14.04
C PRO A 504 -1.75 -8.08 14.34
N MET A 505 -1.49 -8.96 13.38
CA MET A 505 -0.45 -9.99 13.50
C MET A 505 0.95 -9.48 13.15
N ILE A 506 1.05 -8.43 12.34
CA ILE A 506 2.34 -7.87 11.93
C ILE A 506 2.92 -7.00 13.04
N PRO A 507 4.19 -7.17 13.38
CA PRO A 507 4.88 -6.29 14.30
C PRO A 507 5.09 -4.90 13.67
N GLU A 508 4.66 -3.83 14.31
CA GLU A 508 5.11 -2.48 13.96
C GLU A 508 6.63 -2.40 14.16
N GLY A 509 7.36 -1.92 13.14
CA GLY A 509 8.82 -1.83 13.20
C GLY A 509 9.53 -3.19 13.25
N ALA A 510 8.90 -4.25 12.73
CA ALA A 510 9.44 -5.59 12.75
C ALA A 510 10.87 -5.65 12.17
N PRO A 511 11.80 -6.38 12.83
CA PRO A 511 13.11 -6.64 12.27
C PRO A 511 12.96 -7.42 10.96
N ARG A 512 13.85 -7.19 10.01
CA ARG A 512 13.84 -7.89 8.71
C ARG A 512 14.18 -9.37 8.79
N GLU A 513 14.66 -9.83 9.93
CA GLU A 513 15.00 -11.21 10.21
C GLU A 513 14.09 -11.74 11.33
N PHE A 514 13.25 -12.68 10.98
CA PHE A 514 12.43 -13.41 11.95
C PHE A 514 13.12 -14.71 12.34
N PRO A 515 13.12 -15.07 13.63
CA PRO A 515 13.65 -16.37 14.05
C PRO A 515 12.88 -17.51 13.37
N GLN A 516 13.59 -18.55 12.94
CA GLN A 516 12.96 -19.73 12.35
C GLN A 516 12.07 -20.40 13.43
N ARG A 517 10.75 -20.38 13.19
CA ARG A 517 9.75 -20.93 14.12
C ARG A 517 8.80 -21.84 13.37
N ALA A 518 8.24 -22.84 14.02
CA ALA A 518 7.18 -23.62 13.41
C ALA A 518 5.91 -22.76 13.21
N PHE A 519 5.11 -23.09 12.21
CA PHE A 519 3.85 -22.38 11.93
C PHE A 519 2.88 -22.46 13.13
N GLN A 520 2.90 -23.59 13.84
CA GLN A 520 2.13 -23.81 15.07
C GLN A 520 2.53 -22.87 16.21
N ASP A 521 3.82 -22.53 16.33
CA ASP A 521 4.29 -21.60 17.37
C ASP A 521 3.81 -20.17 17.08
N VAL A 522 3.74 -19.78 15.79
CA VAL A 522 3.15 -18.50 15.41
C VAL A 522 1.66 -18.48 15.68
N ALA A 523 0.96 -19.60 15.46
CA ALA A 523 -0.45 -19.72 15.80
C ALA A 523 -0.68 -19.70 17.33
N ALA A 524 0.23 -20.21 18.14
CA ALA A 524 0.15 -20.10 19.59
C ALA A 524 0.24 -18.64 20.07
N ASP A 525 1.07 -17.80 19.43
CA ASP A 525 1.07 -16.37 19.69
C ASP A 525 -0.26 -15.70 19.28
N ALA A 526 -0.85 -16.12 18.15
CA ALA A 526 -2.18 -15.67 17.76
C ALA A 526 -3.24 -16.03 18.80
N VAL A 527 -3.21 -17.27 19.32
CA VAL A 527 -4.12 -17.73 20.40
C VAL A 527 -3.96 -16.88 21.66
N ARG A 528 -2.73 -16.51 22.04
CA ARG A 528 -2.49 -15.61 23.18
C ARG A 528 -3.11 -14.23 22.96
N LEU A 529 -2.99 -13.65 21.75
CA LEU A 529 -3.61 -12.38 21.39
C LEU A 529 -5.14 -12.47 21.33
N ILE A 530 -5.68 -13.59 20.81
CA ILE A 530 -7.12 -13.89 20.81
C ILE A 530 -7.65 -13.88 22.24
N ARG A 531 -6.97 -14.56 23.17
CA ARG A 531 -7.37 -14.61 24.58
C ARG A 531 -7.25 -13.26 25.29
N LEU A 532 -6.27 -12.42 24.92
CA LEU A 532 -6.21 -11.05 25.43
C LEU A 532 -7.39 -10.20 24.95
N ALA A 533 -7.86 -10.46 23.73
CA ALA A 533 -9.01 -9.76 23.15
C ALA A 533 -10.36 -10.32 23.69
N ARG A 534 -10.45 -11.64 23.86
CA ARG A 534 -11.60 -12.39 24.37
C ARG A 534 -11.10 -13.63 25.14
N PRO A 535 -11.13 -13.64 26.47
CA PRO A 535 -10.54 -14.70 27.28
C PRO A 535 -11.13 -16.09 27.06
N HIS A 536 -12.43 -16.19 26.80
CA HIS A 536 -13.16 -17.45 26.60
C HIS A 536 -14.08 -17.38 25.39
N GLY A 537 -14.28 -18.55 24.77
CA GLY A 537 -15.19 -18.73 23.64
C GLY A 537 -16.67 -18.48 23.96
N PRO A 538 -17.55 -18.74 23.04
CA PRO A 538 -17.28 -19.29 21.72
C PRO A 538 -16.51 -18.32 20.81
N TYR A 539 -15.75 -18.87 19.86
CA TYR A 539 -14.93 -18.09 18.92
C TYR A 539 -15.41 -18.25 17.47
N ILE A 540 -15.37 -17.14 16.73
CA ILE A 540 -15.44 -17.14 15.26
C ILE A 540 -14.13 -16.51 14.79
N LEU A 541 -13.32 -17.28 14.06
CA LEU A 541 -12.00 -16.85 13.62
C LEU A 541 -11.99 -16.55 12.13
N MET A 542 -11.31 -15.48 11.73
CA MET A 542 -11.22 -15.07 10.34
C MET A 542 -9.76 -14.70 9.98
N GLY A 543 -9.34 -15.09 8.78
CA GLY A 543 -8.06 -14.66 8.23
C GLY A 543 -8.06 -14.59 6.72
N HIS A 544 -7.19 -13.74 6.16
CA HIS A 544 -6.99 -13.58 4.72
C HIS A 544 -5.63 -14.17 4.30
N CYS A 545 -5.56 -14.78 3.12
CA CYS A 545 -4.33 -15.36 2.59
C CYS A 545 -3.69 -16.35 3.58
N VAL A 546 -2.40 -16.21 3.87
CA VAL A 546 -1.67 -17.05 4.85
C VAL A 546 -2.26 -17.01 6.26
N LEU A 547 -2.89 -15.90 6.64
CA LEU A 547 -3.54 -15.74 7.94
C LEU A 547 -4.82 -16.57 8.08
N GLY A 548 -5.47 -16.96 6.97
CA GLY A 548 -6.57 -17.93 7.01
C GLY A 548 -6.08 -19.30 7.50
N ALA A 549 -4.96 -19.80 6.98
CA ALA A 549 -4.36 -21.03 7.48
C ALA A 549 -3.91 -20.91 8.95
N LEU A 550 -3.43 -19.71 9.34
CA LEU A 550 -3.07 -19.43 10.73
C LEU A 550 -4.31 -19.43 11.65
N SER A 551 -5.45 -18.90 11.17
CA SER A 551 -6.73 -18.94 11.90
C SER A 551 -7.23 -20.35 12.12
N LEU A 552 -7.05 -21.27 11.14
CA LEU A 552 -7.41 -22.66 11.31
C LEU A 552 -6.51 -23.37 12.35
N GLU A 553 -5.20 -23.14 12.33
CA GLU A 553 -4.30 -23.70 13.34
C GLU A 553 -4.61 -23.14 14.74
N ALA A 554 -4.92 -21.84 14.83
CA ALA A 554 -5.37 -21.24 16.10
C ALA A 554 -6.68 -21.89 16.59
N ALA A 555 -7.62 -22.21 15.69
CA ALA A 555 -8.85 -22.93 16.01
C ALA A 555 -8.55 -24.33 16.56
N HIS A 556 -7.60 -25.04 15.96
CA HIS A 556 -7.14 -26.34 16.48
C HIS A 556 -6.59 -26.24 17.90
N GLN A 557 -5.77 -25.21 18.17
CA GLN A 557 -5.17 -25.02 19.50
C GLN A 557 -6.22 -24.67 20.54
N LEU A 558 -7.13 -23.72 20.24
CA LEU A 558 -8.24 -23.36 21.13
C LEU A 558 -9.14 -24.56 21.45
N ARG A 559 -9.48 -25.38 20.47
CA ARG A 559 -10.30 -26.58 20.67
C ARG A 559 -9.57 -27.65 21.51
N ARG A 560 -8.25 -27.82 21.35
CA ARG A 560 -7.44 -28.69 22.21
C ARG A 560 -7.41 -28.22 23.67
N GLU A 561 -7.57 -26.92 23.90
CA GLU A 561 -7.68 -26.32 25.24
C GLU A 561 -9.11 -26.33 25.79
N GLY A 562 -10.06 -26.97 25.09
CA GLY A 562 -11.45 -27.15 25.53
C GLY A 562 -12.38 -25.98 25.16
N GLU A 563 -11.93 -25.04 24.33
CA GLU A 563 -12.75 -23.92 23.90
C GLU A 563 -13.64 -24.28 22.69
N THR A 564 -14.78 -23.62 22.60
CA THR A 564 -15.69 -23.77 21.43
C THR A 564 -15.31 -22.82 20.32
N VAL A 565 -15.09 -23.34 19.12
CA VAL A 565 -14.92 -22.56 17.88
C VAL A 565 -16.12 -22.84 16.99
N GLU A 566 -16.98 -21.83 16.81
CA GLU A 566 -18.24 -21.94 16.05
C GLU A 566 -18.00 -21.92 14.54
N LEU A 567 -17.03 -21.12 14.06
CA LEU A 567 -16.77 -20.97 12.64
C LEU A 567 -15.32 -20.52 12.39
N VAL A 568 -14.70 -21.08 11.36
CA VAL A 568 -13.44 -20.57 10.79
C VAL A 568 -13.71 -20.00 9.40
N ILE A 569 -13.30 -18.76 9.16
CA ILE A 569 -13.53 -18.03 7.92
C ILE A 569 -12.19 -17.83 7.19
N LEU A 570 -12.08 -18.42 6.02
CA LEU A 570 -10.87 -18.44 5.19
C LEU A 570 -11.10 -17.56 3.96
N ASN A 571 -10.52 -16.35 3.96
CA ASN A 571 -10.68 -15.44 2.85
C ASN A 571 -9.51 -15.64 1.87
N ASP A 572 -9.81 -16.20 0.70
CA ASP A 572 -8.88 -16.49 -0.39
C ASP A 572 -7.55 -17.14 0.10
N SER A 573 -7.70 -18.08 1.02
CA SER A 573 -6.62 -18.80 1.71
C SER A 573 -6.49 -20.21 1.16
N TRP A 574 -5.28 -20.61 0.80
CA TRP A 574 -4.96 -21.91 0.22
C TRP A 574 -4.61 -22.89 1.31
N CYS A 575 -5.04 -24.12 1.14
CA CYS A 575 -4.63 -25.20 2.03
C CYS A 575 -3.11 -25.40 1.93
N PRO A 576 -2.37 -25.37 3.07
CA PRO A 576 -0.93 -25.59 3.06
C PRO A 576 -0.57 -26.95 2.46
N GLY A 577 0.38 -26.95 1.53
CA GLY A 577 0.81 -28.14 0.80
C GLY A 577 -0.03 -28.54 -0.40
N TYR A 578 -1.19 -27.93 -0.62
CA TYR A 578 -2.02 -28.22 -1.79
C TYR A 578 -1.32 -27.92 -3.12
N ARG A 579 -0.65 -26.78 -3.20
CA ARG A 579 0.09 -26.38 -4.41
C ARG A 579 1.29 -27.28 -4.68
N GLU A 580 1.97 -27.72 -3.65
CA GLU A 580 3.10 -28.63 -3.72
C GLU A 580 2.68 -30.07 -4.05
N SER A 581 1.51 -30.50 -3.60
CA SER A 581 0.96 -31.85 -3.87
C SER A 581 0.49 -32.04 -5.30
N MET A 582 0.25 -30.94 -6.07
CA MET A 582 -0.13 -31.04 -7.47
C MET A 582 0.99 -31.69 -8.28
N PRO A 583 0.71 -32.69 -9.14
CA PRO A 583 1.68 -33.25 -10.06
C PRO A 583 2.31 -32.13 -10.91
N TRP A 584 3.62 -32.21 -11.16
CA TRP A 584 4.34 -31.19 -11.91
C TRP A 584 3.75 -30.94 -13.31
N TYR A 585 3.25 -31.99 -13.96
CA TYR A 585 2.61 -31.93 -15.27
C TYR A 585 1.26 -31.18 -15.21
N ASP A 586 0.49 -31.34 -14.12
CA ASP A 586 -0.75 -30.58 -13.89
C ASP A 586 -0.44 -29.09 -13.71
N ARG A 587 0.60 -28.76 -12.97
CA ARG A 587 1.09 -27.38 -12.84
C ARG A 587 1.52 -26.81 -14.20
N GLN A 588 2.16 -27.62 -15.05
CA GLN A 588 2.58 -27.20 -16.39
C GLN A 588 1.41 -27.14 -17.38
N LEU A 589 0.53 -28.14 -17.38
CA LEU A 589 -0.67 -28.17 -18.23
C LEU A 589 -1.56 -26.96 -17.96
N ARG A 590 -1.74 -26.60 -16.71
CA ARG A 590 -2.54 -25.46 -16.30
C ARG A 590 -1.90 -24.15 -16.73
N LYS A 591 -0.57 -24.00 -16.57
CA LYS A 591 0.17 -22.87 -17.15
C LYS A 591 0.05 -22.82 -18.68
N MET A 592 0.03 -23.98 -19.33
CA MET A 592 -0.14 -24.08 -20.79
C MET A 592 -1.58 -23.74 -21.22
N GLN A 593 -2.60 -24.11 -20.47
CA GLN A 593 -4.00 -23.76 -20.76
C GLN A 593 -4.23 -22.24 -20.72
N VAL A 594 -3.74 -21.57 -19.68
CA VAL A 594 -3.79 -20.08 -19.62
C VAL A 594 -3.06 -19.46 -20.79
N ARG A 595 -1.92 -20.02 -21.18
CA ARG A 595 -1.19 -19.56 -22.37
C ARG A 595 -1.97 -19.85 -23.64
N ALA A 596 -2.55 -21.05 -23.79
CA ALA A 596 -3.32 -21.44 -24.95
C ALA A 596 -4.57 -20.58 -25.17
N ASP A 597 -5.23 -20.15 -24.11
CA ASP A 597 -6.38 -19.25 -24.18
C ASP A 597 -6.00 -17.83 -24.60
N ASN A 598 -4.80 -17.38 -24.24
CA ASN A 598 -4.31 -16.04 -24.57
C ASN A 598 -3.52 -15.97 -25.89
N ILE A 599 -2.76 -17.01 -26.25
CA ILE A 599 -1.94 -17.05 -27.49
C ILE A 599 -2.72 -16.66 -28.74
N PRO A 600 -3.93 -17.21 -29.04
CA PRO A 600 -4.63 -16.87 -30.29
C PRO A 600 -5.09 -15.40 -30.33
N ARG A 601 -5.39 -14.83 -29.17
CA ARG A 601 -5.80 -13.42 -29.04
C ARG A 601 -4.60 -12.50 -29.29
N ASP A 602 -3.50 -12.76 -28.59
CA ASP A 602 -2.32 -11.91 -28.63
C ASP A 602 -1.52 -12.09 -29.93
N PHE A 603 -1.58 -13.29 -30.55
CA PHE A 603 -1.07 -13.51 -31.90
C PHE A 603 -1.85 -12.72 -32.95
N ARG A 604 -3.18 -12.65 -32.84
CA ARG A 604 -4.01 -11.80 -33.72
C ARG A 604 -3.65 -10.34 -33.58
N LYS A 605 -3.38 -9.87 -32.35
CA LYS A 605 -2.89 -8.51 -32.08
C LYS A 605 -1.53 -8.26 -32.74
N ALA A 606 -0.60 -9.21 -32.64
CA ALA A 606 0.70 -9.11 -33.28
C ALA A 606 0.59 -9.08 -34.82
N LEU A 607 -0.30 -9.87 -35.42
CA LEU A 607 -0.58 -9.85 -36.85
C LEU A 607 -1.21 -8.54 -37.33
N ARG A 608 -2.00 -7.86 -36.47
CA ARG A 608 -2.59 -6.57 -36.79
C ARG A 608 -1.64 -5.40 -36.57
N GLY A 609 -0.40 -5.65 -36.08
CA GLY A 609 0.57 -4.63 -35.76
C GLY A 609 0.26 -3.88 -34.45
N GLU A 610 -0.73 -4.35 -33.67
CA GLU A 610 -1.11 -3.82 -32.36
C GLU A 610 -0.02 -4.09 -31.31
N THR A 611 0.72 -5.20 -31.49
CA THR A 611 1.94 -5.53 -30.72
C THR A 611 3.05 -6.01 -31.65
N SER A 612 4.32 -5.84 -31.28
CA SER A 612 5.39 -6.37 -32.13
C SER A 612 5.45 -7.89 -32.03
N MET A 613 5.71 -8.56 -33.14
CA MET A 613 5.88 -10.02 -33.18
C MET A 613 7.00 -10.48 -32.24
N VAL A 614 8.05 -9.68 -32.06
CA VAL A 614 9.15 -9.95 -31.13
C VAL A 614 8.66 -9.90 -29.68
N SER A 615 7.81 -8.92 -29.33
CA SER A 615 7.21 -8.79 -28.00
C SER A 615 6.29 -9.99 -27.70
N PHE A 616 5.45 -10.40 -28.66
CA PHE A 616 4.62 -11.60 -28.55
C PHE A 616 5.46 -12.88 -28.35
N LEU A 617 6.52 -13.07 -29.12
CA LEU A 617 7.40 -14.24 -29.02
C LEU A 617 8.14 -14.29 -27.67
N ASN A 618 8.52 -13.13 -27.13
CA ASN A 618 9.16 -13.01 -25.81
C ASN A 618 8.16 -13.26 -24.67
N GLN A 619 6.97 -12.66 -24.73
CA GLN A 619 5.90 -12.82 -23.73
C GLN A 619 5.55 -14.29 -23.49
N TYR A 620 5.47 -15.08 -24.57
CA TYR A 620 5.16 -16.51 -24.47
C TYR A 620 6.39 -17.40 -24.37
N ARG A 621 7.59 -16.82 -24.30
CA ARG A 621 8.87 -17.56 -24.26
C ARG A 621 9.00 -18.62 -25.36
N ILE A 622 8.37 -18.38 -26.52
CA ILE A 622 8.36 -19.33 -27.68
C ILE A 622 9.79 -19.53 -28.17
N VAL A 623 10.60 -18.49 -28.19
CA VAL A 623 12.02 -18.54 -28.56
C VAL A 623 12.81 -19.49 -27.63
N ARG A 624 12.45 -19.57 -26.35
CA ARG A 624 13.08 -20.45 -25.36
C ARG A 624 12.68 -21.93 -25.56
N TRP A 625 11.43 -22.14 -25.96
CA TRP A 625 10.88 -23.48 -26.20
C TRP A 625 11.47 -24.16 -27.45
N LEU A 626 11.85 -23.42 -28.48
CA LEU A 626 12.42 -23.91 -29.72
C LEU A 626 13.93 -24.22 -29.62
N GLY A 627 14.56 -24.14 -28.48
CA GLY A 627 15.99 -24.41 -28.32
C GLY A 627 16.92 -23.33 -28.88
N ILE A 628 16.37 -22.35 -29.59
CA ILE A 628 17.09 -21.23 -30.21
C ILE A 628 17.58 -20.24 -29.12
N ALA A 629 16.97 -20.26 -27.95
CA ALA A 629 17.33 -19.39 -26.81
C ALA A 629 18.78 -19.63 -26.34
N ASN A 630 19.25 -20.88 -26.32
CA ASN A 630 20.62 -21.17 -25.90
C ASN A 630 21.66 -20.67 -26.92
N LEU A 631 21.29 -20.63 -28.21
CA LEU A 631 22.13 -20.07 -29.26
C LEU A 631 22.11 -18.55 -29.24
N ALA A 632 20.94 -17.95 -29.02
CA ALA A 632 20.78 -16.49 -28.91
C ALA A 632 21.41 -15.94 -27.62
N LEU A 633 21.36 -16.67 -26.50
CA LEU A 633 22.10 -16.37 -25.27
C LEU A 633 23.63 -16.46 -25.48
N LYS A 634 24.10 -17.50 -26.15
CA LYS A 634 25.53 -17.64 -26.50
C LYS A 634 26.02 -16.57 -27.46
N LEU A 635 25.15 -16.04 -28.32
CA LEU A 635 25.44 -14.95 -29.25
C LEU A 635 25.19 -13.56 -28.68
N GLY A 636 24.76 -13.43 -27.39
CA GLY A 636 24.50 -12.15 -26.76
C GLY A 636 23.29 -11.40 -27.29
N LEU A 637 22.39 -12.08 -28.03
CA LEU A 637 21.20 -11.50 -28.65
C LEU A 637 19.99 -11.42 -27.68
N ILE A 638 20.01 -12.18 -26.58
CA ILE A 638 19.00 -12.15 -25.50
C ILE A 638 19.67 -12.40 -24.15
N GLN A 639 19.24 -11.70 -23.12
CA GLN A 639 19.68 -11.90 -21.72
C GLN A 639 18.65 -12.76 -20.97
N GLY A 640 19.10 -13.64 -20.10
CA GLY A 640 18.24 -14.55 -19.34
C GLY A 640 17.79 -13.95 -18.02
N ASN A 641 16.59 -14.28 -17.59
CA ASN A 641 15.99 -13.80 -16.36
C ASN A 641 15.43 -14.90 -15.48
N ALA A 642 15.44 -14.65 -14.20
CA ALA A 642 14.65 -15.33 -13.20
C ALA A 642 14.04 -14.30 -12.21
N SER A 643 12.84 -14.50 -11.82
CA SER A 643 11.84 -13.71 -11.11
C SER A 643 12.06 -13.59 -9.58
N GLU A 644 11.58 -12.64 -8.86
CA GLU A 644 10.30 -12.33 -8.25
C GLU A 644 10.37 -11.29 -7.12
N HIS A 645 9.38 -10.43 -7.04
CA HIS A 645 8.66 -9.84 -5.92
C HIS A 645 9.19 -8.62 -5.15
N MET A 646 8.42 -7.59 -5.08
CA MET A 646 7.44 -6.98 -4.31
C MET A 646 7.65 -6.09 -3.14
N VAL A 647 6.79 -5.27 -2.68
CA VAL A 647 6.82 -4.50 -1.42
C VAL A 647 5.49 -4.14 -0.80
N SER A 648 5.34 -4.36 0.48
CA SER A 648 4.68 -3.54 1.49
C SER A 648 5.46 -3.71 2.80
N GLU A 649 5.30 -2.83 3.79
CA GLU A 649 5.93 -2.96 5.13
C GLU A 649 5.68 -4.33 5.76
N ASN A 650 4.65 -5.01 5.32
CA ASN A 650 4.15 -6.26 5.84
C ASN A 650 4.69 -7.50 5.14
N ARG A 651 5.38 -7.34 4.02
CA ARG A 651 5.77 -8.47 3.18
C ARG A 651 6.77 -9.40 3.83
N TRP A 652 7.80 -8.90 4.46
CA TRP A 652 8.79 -9.74 5.13
C TRP A 652 8.12 -10.71 6.11
N TYR A 653 7.09 -10.22 6.81
CA TYR A 653 6.32 -11.06 7.70
C TYR A 653 5.42 -12.03 6.93
N ILE A 654 4.77 -11.60 5.87
CA ILE A 654 3.98 -12.47 5.00
C ILE A 654 4.85 -13.54 4.35
N GLU A 655 6.02 -13.19 3.81
CA GLU A 655 6.97 -14.17 3.25
C GLU A 655 7.50 -15.13 4.30
N TYR A 656 7.82 -14.62 5.48
CA TYR A 656 8.17 -15.45 6.61
C TYR A 656 7.03 -16.44 6.93
N LEU A 657 5.80 -15.97 7.04
CA LEU A 657 4.63 -16.83 7.27
C LEU A 657 4.41 -17.86 6.15
N LEU A 658 4.54 -17.44 4.88
CA LEU A 658 4.43 -18.32 3.71
C LEU A 658 5.53 -19.39 3.71
N ALA A 659 6.76 -19.03 4.07
CA ALA A 659 7.85 -19.97 4.19
C ALA A 659 7.62 -21.01 5.33
N GLN A 660 7.03 -20.59 6.46
CA GLN A 660 6.64 -21.51 7.52
C GLN A 660 5.43 -22.36 7.11
N GLN A 661 4.43 -21.76 6.44
CA GLN A 661 3.25 -22.44 5.91
C GLN A 661 3.62 -23.55 4.91
N ALA A 662 4.63 -23.34 4.07
CA ALA A 662 5.06 -24.33 3.07
C ALA A 662 5.47 -25.65 3.71
N ARG A 663 5.98 -25.64 4.94
CA ARG A 663 6.39 -26.81 5.73
C ARG A 663 5.27 -27.36 6.61
N TYR A 664 4.22 -26.58 6.82
CA TYR A 664 3.08 -26.95 7.67
C TYR A 664 2.11 -27.86 6.92
N ARG A 665 1.55 -28.82 7.60
CA ARG A 665 0.45 -29.66 7.12
C ARG A 665 -0.65 -29.63 8.18
N PRO A 666 -1.82 -29.06 7.87
CA PRO A 666 -2.92 -28.99 8.83
C PRO A 666 -3.42 -30.38 9.19
N ALA A 667 -3.77 -30.56 10.45
CA ALA A 667 -4.48 -31.77 10.92
C ALA A 667 -5.93 -31.74 10.41
N PRO A 668 -6.61 -32.90 10.33
CA PRO A 668 -8.04 -32.90 10.01
C PRO A 668 -8.85 -32.04 10.97
N TYR A 669 -9.77 -31.23 10.41
CA TYR A 669 -10.63 -30.32 11.15
C TYR A 669 -12.11 -30.69 10.93
N ASP A 670 -12.83 -31.00 12.01
CA ASP A 670 -14.23 -31.45 11.98
C ASP A 670 -15.25 -30.35 12.33
N GLY A 671 -14.79 -29.08 12.41
CA GLY A 671 -15.63 -27.91 12.65
C GLY A 671 -16.09 -27.22 11.37
N ASP A 672 -16.97 -26.23 11.54
CA ASP A 672 -17.50 -25.42 10.44
C ASP A 672 -16.43 -24.48 9.85
N VAL A 673 -16.32 -24.50 8.52
CA VAL A 673 -15.39 -23.66 7.73
C VAL A 673 -16.15 -22.97 6.60
N GLN A 674 -15.98 -21.66 6.49
CA GLN A 674 -16.47 -20.85 5.37
C GLN A 674 -15.29 -20.34 4.56
N ILE A 675 -15.24 -20.65 3.27
CA ILE A 675 -14.25 -20.11 2.35
C ILE A 675 -14.92 -19.02 1.51
N PHE A 676 -14.30 -17.85 1.47
CA PHE A 676 -14.59 -16.82 0.48
C PHE A 676 -13.44 -16.78 -0.52
N ARG A 677 -13.75 -17.10 -1.76
CA ARG A 677 -12.79 -17.21 -2.85
C ARG A 677 -12.96 -16.07 -3.82
N SER A 678 -11.85 -15.44 -4.24
CA SER A 678 -11.87 -14.44 -5.30
C SER A 678 -12.28 -15.02 -6.66
N GLY A 679 -13.22 -14.36 -7.34
CA GLY A 679 -13.76 -14.79 -8.63
C GLY A 679 -12.94 -14.37 -9.86
N GLN A 680 -12.02 -13.41 -9.68
CA GLN A 680 -11.23 -12.81 -10.77
C GLN A 680 -9.74 -13.15 -10.72
N VAL A 681 -9.37 -14.27 -10.11
CA VAL A 681 -7.96 -14.69 -10.13
C VAL A 681 -7.58 -15.14 -11.53
N LEU A 682 -6.50 -14.60 -12.08
CA LEU A 682 -5.84 -15.07 -13.31
C LEU A 682 -5.63 -16.60 -13.30
N ASN A 683 -5.52 -17.19 -12.14
CA ASN A 683 -5.38 -18.61 -11.87
C ASN A 683 -6.67 -19.27 -11.35
N GLY A 684 -7.81 -18.58 -11.24
CA GLY A 684 -9.03 -19.07 -10.58
C GLY A 684 -9.64 -20.32 -11.20
N ARG A 685 -9.44 -20.57 -12.50
CA ARG A 685 -9.84 -21.82 -13.18
C ARG A 685 -8.87 -22.97 -12.95
N LEU A 686 -7.70 -22.72 -12.36
CA LEU A 686 -6.60 -23.68 -12.26
C LEU A 686 -6.53 -24.37 -10.90
N PHE A 687 -7.31 -23.92 -9.92
CA PHE A 687 -7.32 -24.48 -8.58
C PHE A 687 -8.67 -25.10 -8.30
N ALA A 688 -8.69 -26.11 -7.43
CA ALA A 688 -9.93 -26.68 -6.95
C ALA A 688 -10.83 -25.60 -6.37
N HIS A 689 -12.14 -25.80 -6.46
CA HIS A 689 -13.14 -24.83 -5.99
C HIS A 689 -12.94 -24.45 -4.50
N ASP A 690 -12.52 -25.43 -3.72
CA ASP A 690 -12.27 -25.38 -2.27
C ASP A 690 -10.85 -24.96 -1.89
N LEU A 691 -9.99 -24.57 -2.83
CA LEU A 691 -8.58 -24.21 -2.64
C LEU A 691 -7.76 -25.30 -1.92
N GLY A 692 -8.18 -26.57 -2.01
CA GLY A 692 -7.54 -27.75 -1.43
C GLY A 692 -7.95 -28.07 0.02
N TRP A 693 -8.95 -27.38 0.55
CA TRP A 693 -9.38 -27.56 1.94
C TRP A 693 -10.28 -28.79 2.16
N GLU A 694 -10.91 -29.34 1.12
CA GLU A 694 -11.74 -30.56 1.22
C GLU A 694 -10.93 -31.76 1.78
N ALA A 695 -9.62 -31.78 1.53
CA ALA A 695 -8.73 -32.81 2.07
C ALA A 695 -8.48 -32.70 3.59
N VAL A 696 -8.78 -31.56 4.19
CA VAL A 696 -8.50 -31.23 5.60
C VAL A 696 -9.79 -31.09 6.40
N VAL A 697 -10.81 -30.43 5.85
CA VAL A 697 -12.08 -30.26 6.55
C VAL A 697 -12.88 -31.56 6.45
N THR A 698 -13.12 -32.15 7.61
CA THR A 698 -13.81 -33.44 7.75
C THR A 698 -15.16 -33.23 8.44
N GLY A 699 -15.92 -34.30 8.60
CA GLY A 699 -17.22 -34.25 9.29
C GLY A 699 -18.40 -34.27 8.33
N LYS A 700 -19.41 -33.41 8.57
CA LYS A 700 -20.63 -33.37 7.75
C LYS A 700 -20.33 -32.67 6.41
N PRO A 701 -21.04 -33.00 5.32
CA PRO A 701 -20.87 -32.34 4.02
C PRO A 701 -21.01 -30.80 4.08
N ASP A 702 -21.81 -30.28 4.98
CA ASP A 702 -22.08 -28.86 5.15
C ASP A 702 -21.07 -28.12 6.03
N ASN A 703 -20.05 -28.82 6.57
CA ASN A 703 -19.01 -28.18 7.37
C ASN A 703 -18.14 -27.26 6.53
N LEU A 704 -17.91 -27.58 5.26
CA LEU A 704 -17.16 -26.76 4.32
C LEU A 704 -18.09 -26.08 3.32
N VAL A 705 -18.20 -24.76 3.40
CA VAL A 705 -18.95 -23.94 2.44
C VAL A 705 -18.01 -23.02 1.70
N VAL A 706 -18.12 -23.01 0.38
CA VAL A 706 -17.32 -22.14 -0.49
C VAL A 706 -18.20 -21.14 -1.21
N THR A 707 -17.87 -19.87 -1.11
CA THR A 707 -18.56 -18.77 -1.78
C THR A 707 -17.60 -18.00 -2.67
N GLU A 708 -17.96 -17.80 -3.93
CA GLU A 708 -17.20 -16.97 -4.85
C GLU A 708 -17.55 -15.50 -4.63
N VAL A 709 -16.52 -14.64 -4.54
CA VAL A 709 -16.63 -13.22 -4.22
C VAL A 709 -16.11 -12.40 -5.39
N PRO A 710 -16.80 -11.33 -5.82
CA PRO A 710 -16.30 -10.45 -6.87
C PRO A 710 -14.98 -9.78 -6.48
N GLY A 711 -14.06 -9.69 -7.42
CA GLY A 711 -12.77 -9.03 -7.24
C GLY A 711 -11.57 -9.99 -7.28
N MET A 712 -10.38 -9.42 -7.21
CA MET A 712 -9.10 -10.14 -7.10
C MET A 712 -8.78 -10.44 -5.63
N HIS A 713 -7.71 -11.18 -5.40
CA HIS A 713 -7.25 -11.61 -4.07
C HIS A 713 -7.20 -10.50 -3.01
N ASP A 714 -6.70 -9.33 -3.37
CA ASP A 714 -6.59 -8.15 -2.52
C ASP A 714 -7.84 -7.25 -2.52
N GLN A 715 -8.83 -7.54 -3.37
CA GLN A 715 -10.01 -6.72 -3.59
C GLN A 715 -11.31 -7.30 -3.02
N ILE A 716 -11.27 -8.52 -2.48
CA ILE A 716 -12.48 -9.20 -1.98
C ILE A 716 -13.17 -8.46 -0.83
N PHE A 717 -12.44 -7.58 -0.12
CA PHE A 717 -13.01 -6.73 0.94
C PHE A 717 -13.40 -5.33 0.46
N ARG A 718 -13.31 -5.03 -0.85
CA ARG A 718 -13.91 -3.81 -1.40
C ARG A 718 -15.45 -3.87 -1.36
N PRO A 719 -16.16 -2.76 -1.51
CA PRO A 719 -17.63 -2.71 -1.28
C PRO A 719 -18.43 -3.84 -1.92
N ALA A 720 -18.16 -4.18 -3.18
CA ALA A 720 -18.86 -5.26 -3.89
C ALA A 720 -18.58 -6.64 -3.29
N GLY A 721 -17.34 -6.96 -2.97
CA GLY A 721 -16.95 -8.21 -2.33
C GLY A 721 -17.38 -8.27 -0.88
N ALA A 722 -17.17 -7.21 -0.11
CA ALA A 722 -17.59 -7.11 1.28
C ALA A 722 -19.10 -7.28 1.45
N ALA A 723 -19.92 -6.77 0.51
CA ALA A 723 -21.37 -6.97 0.51
C ALA A 723 -21.76 -8.45 0.36
N VAL A 724 -21.09 -9.19 -0.53
CA VAL A 724 -21.31 -10.64 -0.70
C VAL A 724 -20.86 -11.38 0.55
N ILE A 725 -19.66 -11.08 1.08
CA ILE A 725 -19.13 -11.70 2.31
C ILE A 725 -20.08 -11.42 3.48
N GLY A 726 -20.46 -10.17 3.70
CA GLY A 726 -21.37 -9.77 4.80
C GLY A 726 -22.72 -10.49 4.72
N LYS A 727 -23.34 -10.57 3.54
CA LYS A 727 -24.60 -11.28 3.32
C LYS A 727 -24.45 -12.78 3.66
N GLN A 728 -23.45 -13.45 3.12
CA GLN A 728 -23.25 -14.87 3.32
C GLN A 728 -22.86 -15.23 4.76
N LEU A 729 -22.10 -14.36 5.43
CA LEU A 729 -21.80 -14.54 6.86
C LEU A 729 -23.06 -14.45 7.72
N ARG A 730 -23.95 -13.48 7.47
CA ARG A 730 -25.23 -13.39 8.19
C ARG A 730 -26.06 -14.67 8.04
N GLU A 731 -26.20 -15.17 6.81
CA GLU A 731 -26.96 -16.40 6.52
C GLU A 731 -26.32 -17.63 7.18
N ARG A 732 -24.99 -17.73 7.17
CA ARG A 732 -24.26 -18.86 7.78
C ARG A 732 -24.33 -18.84 9.30
N LEU A 733 -24.15 -17.67 9.90
CA LEU A 733 -24.16 -17.50 11.36
C LEU A 733 -25.54 -17.67 11.97
N ALA A 734 -26.61 -17.29 11.25
CA ALA A 734 -27.99 -17.57 11.65
C ALA A 734 -28.24 -19.07 11.75
N ARG A 735 -27.82 -19.86 10.74
CA ARG A 735 -27.95 -21.33 10.75
C ARG A 735 -27.17 -21.99 11.89
N ILE A 736 -25.97 -21.50 12.19
CA ILE A 736 -25.17 -22.03 13.32
C ILE A 736 -25.89 -21.74 14.64
N GLY A 737 -26.47 -20.56 14.80
CA GLY A 737 -27.25 -20.19 16.00
C GLY A 737 -28.52 -21.05 16.18
N GLU A 738 -29.26 -21.35 15.11
CA GLU A 738 -30.42 -22.24 15.13
C GLU A 738 -30.04 -23.66 15.53
N ASN A 739 -28.99 -24.23 14.95
CA ASN A 739 -28.49 -25.57 15.30
C ASN A 739 -28.02 -25.66 16.76
N SER A 740 -27.43 -24.59 17.30
CA SER A 740 -26.99 -24.53 18.69
C SER A 740 -28.17 -24.44 19.67
N ALA A 741 -29.24 -23.75 19.28
CA ALA A 741 -30.48 -23.66 20.06
C ALA A 741 -31.24 -24.97 20.10
N GLU A 742 -31.33 -25.71 18.97
CA GLU A 742 -31.93 -27.03 18.89
C GLU A 742 -31.16 -28.06 19.68
N ALA A 743 -29.80 -28.04 19.67
CA ALA A 743 -28.95 -28.91 20.46
C ALA A 743 -29.11 -28.71 21.98
N ASN A 744 -29.30 -27.44 22.40
CA ASN A 744 -29.57 -27.14 23.82
C ASN A 744 -31.00 -27.47 24.24
N ALA A 745 -31.99 -27.30 23.40
CA ALA A 745 -33.35 -27.72 23.66
C ALA A 745 -33.50 -29.26 23.78
N GLY A 746 -32.73 -29.99 22.98
CA GLY A 746 -32.66 -31.48 23.07
C GLY A 746 -31.97 -32.02 24.30
N GLN A 747 -31.16 -31.20 25.02
CA GLN A 747 -30.53 -31.57 26.30
C GLN A 747 -31.42 -31.28 27.53
N GLU A 748 -32.38 -30.35 27.43
CA GLU A 748 -33.33 -30.06 28.51
C GLU A 748 -34.48 -31.09 28.60
N ASP A 749 -34.76 -31.84 27.53
CA ASP A 749 -35.80 -32.88 27.48
C ASP A 749 -35.29 -34.31 27.85
N ALA A 750 -34.07 -34.49 28.35
CA ALA A 750 -33.64 -35.75 28.88
C ALA A 750 -34.19 -35.94 30.32
N PRO A 751 -35.12 -36.91 30.55
CA PRO A 751 -35.73 -37.06 31.86
C PRO A 751 -34.66 -37.43 32.92
N ALA A 752 -34.72 -36.78 34.07
CA ALA A 752 -33.94 -37.04 35.26
C ALA A 752 -34.28 -38.44 35.84
N ALA A 753 -33.71 -39.48 35.24
CA ALA A 753 -33.85 -40.86 35.68
C ALA A 753 -32.47 -41.55 35.74
N TYR A 754 -31.59 -41.08 36.61
CA TYR A 754 -30.44 -41.88 37.10
C TYR A 754 -29.75 -41.19 38.31
N LEU A 755 -30.49 -41.03 39.41
CA LEU A 755 -29.91 -40.78 40.71
C LEU A 755 -30.74 -41.46 41.82
N SER A 756 -30.76 -42.80 41.81
CA SER A 756 -31.09 -43.57 43.01
C SER A 756 -30.54 -45.01 42.91
N ARG A 757 -29.27 -45.18 43.21
CA ARG A 757 -28.65 -46.44 43.67
C ARG A 757 -27.17 -46.23 43.95
N ALA A 758 -26.85 -45.63 45.08
CA ALA A 758 -25.60 -45.87 45.77
C ALA A 758 -25.69 -45.35 47.21
N THR A 759 -26.53 -46.00 48.01
CA THR A 759 -26.37 -46.12 49.48
C THR A 759 -27.09 -47.39 49.92
N ALA A 760 -26.36 -48.45 49.94
CA ALA A 760 -26.50 -49.61 50.86
C ALA A 760 -25.17 -50.32 50.89
#